data_96fa21ae44c87640942e090fe29bb21b
#
_entry.id   96fa21ae44c87640942e090fe29bb21b
#
_cell.length_a   1.000
_cell.length_b   1.000
_cell.length_c   1.000
_cell.angle_alpha   90.00
_cell.angle_beta   90.00
_cell.angle_gamma   90.00
#
_symmetry.space_group_name_H-M   'P 1'
#
loop_
_entity.id
_entity.type
_entity.pdbx_description
1 polymer ?
#
loop_
_entity_poly.entity_id
_entity_poly.type
_entity_poly.pdbx_seq_one_letter_code
_entity_poly.pdbx_strand_id
1 'polypeptide(L)'
;MELVLDVENTVTHRGGKMHLDPFEETNKLVQVGVQEVISGSQDIYNFDHVEAHDYDGSQAKQLQTKLDAATLLILHNAQHDMPWLWESGFKYTGPIYDTMLAEYVLMRGNHIEMTATGSFKKKSISLANCALRRNLDFQKDDTLKTYFKEGYNTNEIPLKELTYYLQCDLSTTRALYVALQEDYAKPDSESLINIRDITFKVCLSLSRMYSSGLKVDLKALESVRTEFETEKADIEERLQTKVRKLMGDTPVNLNSPAQMSEVVYSCKPINKKEWALLFEFTKTDKEYRDAVKANTTYIHKTSAFTCPVCNGTGSVHKVRKDGTKYARPNKCKDCEARGYQLKKSNEMAGLGFMPPNKKWVSANGFSTGKDNLSTLMTTAKANNMDSALDFLKDLKRLSAISSYLSSFVEGISVYTKKDGYLHVSLTQHITSTGRFSGRNPNMQNMPRGGTFPVKRVFVSRWDGGQIMEADFAQLEFRVAAFLSQDALAIAEIASGFDVHSYTAKVISDAGQATTRQEAKEHTFAPLFGATGYGRTPSEAAYYHHFIEKYEGIAAWHKRLGNEAVRYQKITNVGGRQYAFPGTERRPNGLPTNFTMIKNYPVQGFATGDVVPAVLVELESRLMPMRSTLVNSVHDSMVIDIHPYETDQVIEIINSMNMDLNQIIYDYYKVKMNVPLLLEAKIGPNWLDTHDV
;
A
#
# COMPACT_ATOMS: atom_id res chain seq x y z
N MET A 1 6.25 -27.23 -25.94
CA MET A 1 4.78 -27.17 -25.87
C MET A 1 4.36 -26.04 -24.96
N GLU A 2 3.20 -25.43 -25.19
CA GLU A 2 2.62 -24.45 -24.28
C GLU A 2 1.71 -25.16 -23.29
N LEU A 3 1.96 -24.94 -21.99
CA LEU A 3 1.22 -25.57 -20.88
C LEU A 3 0.54 -24.54 -20.02
N VAL A 4 -0.76 -24.71 -19.78
CA VAL A 4 -1.46 -24.07 -18.66
C VAL A 4 -1.10 -24.85 -17.41
N LEU A 5 -0.87 -24.15 -16.30
CA LEU A 5 -0.55 -24.76 -15.02
C LEU A 5 -1.29 -24.03 -13.89
N ASP A 6 -1.74 -24.79 -12.90
CA ASP A 6 -2.35 -24.29 -11.68
C ASP A 6 -2.00 -25.19 -10.48
N VAL A 7 -1.92 -24.61 -9.27
CA VAL A 7 -1.42 -25.23 -8.06
C VAL A 7 -2.45 -25.13 -6.93
N GLU A 8 -2.73 -26.27 -6.30
CA GLU A 8 -3.55 -26.36 -5.08
C GLU A 8 -2.65 -26.67 -3.87
N ASN A 9 -2.82 -25.92 -2.79
CA ASN A 9 -2.02 -26.03 -1.57
C ASN A 9 -2.87 -25.94 -0.30
N THR A 10 -2.36 -26.47 0.80
CA THR A 10 -2.99 -26.30 2.11
C THR A 10 -2.82 -24.87 2.65
N VAL A 11 -3.63 -24.55 3.64
CA VAL A 11 -3.70 -23.21 4.25
C VAL A 11 -3.49 -23.33 5.76
N THR A 12 -2.64 -22.45 6.31
CA THR A 12 -2.41 -22.34 7.74
C THR A 12 -2.98 -21.03 8.29
N HIS A 13 -3.65 -21.09 9.43
CA HIS A 13 -4.11 -19.92 10.16
C HIS A 13 -3.21 -19.66 11.37
N ARG A 14 -2.49 -18.55 11.39
CA ARG A 14 -1.58 -18.16 12.47
C ARG A 14 -1.68 -16.65 12.75
N GLY A 15 -1.70 -16.26 14.04
CA GLY A 15 -1.84 -14.85 14.43
C GLY A 15 -3.09 -14.17 13.91
N GLY A 16 -4.21 -14.91 13.74
CA GLY A 16 -5.44 -14.39 13.15
C GLY A 16 -5.36 -14.07 11.65
N LYS A 17 -4.32 -14.55 10.97
CA LYS A 17 -4.08 -14.38 9.54
C LYS A 17 -4.00 -15.72 8.83
N MET A 18 -4.36 -15.71 7.56
CA MET A 18 -4.27 -16.84 6.65
C MET A 18 -2.93 -16.79 5.91
N HIS A 19 -2.18 -17.89 5.95
CA HIS A 19 -0.90 -18.08 5.27
C HIS A 19 -1.08 -19.11 4.16
N LEU A 20 -0.83 -18.70 2.92
CA LEU A 20 -1.01 -19.51 1.70
C LEU A 20 0.31 -19.89 1.05
N ASP A 21 1.42 -19.44 1.63
CA ASP A 21 2.74 -19.52 1.04
C ASP A 21 3.46 -20.85 1.38
N PRO A 22 4.43 -21.30 0.55
CA PRO A 22 5.17 -22.51 0.79
C PRO A 22 6.17 -22.45 1.96
N PHE A 23 6.43 -21.24 2.51
CA PHE A 23 7.39 -21.03 3.61
C PHE A 23 6.76 -21.26 4.98
N GLU A 24 5.45 -21.41 5.05
CA GLU A 24 4.79 -21.85 6.29
C GLU A 24 4.96 -23.37 6.43
N GLU A 25 5.67 -23.80 7.49
CA GLU A 25 6.14 -25.17 7.69
C GLU A 25 5.02 -26.23 7.59
N THR A 26 3.80 -25.86 7.96
CA THR A 26 2.64 -26.73 7.94
C THR A 26 1.91 -26.75 6.60
N ASN A 27 2.22 -25.84 5.69
CA ASN A 27 1.63 -25.83 4.37
C ASN A 27 2.28 -26.88 3.46
N LYS A 28 1.48 -27.46 2.58
CA LYS A 28 1.87 -28.55 1.65
C LYS A 28 1.30 -28.29 0.26
N LEU A 29 2.06 -28.70 -0.73
CA LEU A 29 1.59 -28.83 -2.10
C LEU A 29 0.63 -30.02 -2.18
N VAL A 30 -0.59 -29.79 -2.63
CA VAL A 30 -1.65 -30.81 -2.65
C VAL A 30 -1.79 -31.41 -4.06
N GLN A 31 -2.06 -30.58 -5.05
CA GLN A 31 -2.17 -30.97 -6.45
C GLN A 31 -1.50 -29.95 -7.36
N VAL A 32 -1.00 -30.42 -8.50
CA VAL A 32 -0.62 -29.59 -9.65
C VAL A 32 -1.34 -30.11 -10.88
N GLY A 33 -2.08 -29.22 -11.53
CA GLY A 33 -2.70 -29.52 -12.81
C GLY A 33 -1.92 -28.89 -13.97
N VAL A 34 -1.81 -29.62 -15.09
CA VAL A 34 -1.32 -29.06 -16.34
C VAL A 34 -2.27 -29.36 -17.48
N GLN A 35 -2.38 -28.43 -18.43
CA GLN A 35 -3.18 -28.61 -19.65
C GLN A 35 -2.39 -28.13 -20.87
N GLU A 36 -2.24 -28.99 -21.87
CA GLU A 36 -1.65 -28.60 -23.14
C GLU A 36 -2.59 -27.67 -23.93
N VAL A 37 -2.08 -26.55 -24.42
CA VAL A 37 -2.90 -25.55 -25.11
C VAL A 37 -3.53 -26.09 -26.39
N ILE A 38 -2.78 -26.84 -27.22
CA ILE A 38 -3.23 -27.30 -28.52
C ILE A 38 -4.20 -28.48 -28.39
N SER A 39 -3.76 -29.55 -27.72
CA SER A 39 -4.57 -30.78 -27.60
C SER A 39 -5.71 -30.66 -26.61
N GLY A 40 -5.56 -29.78 -25.62
CA GLY A 40 -6.50 -29.66 -24.49
C GLY A 40 -6.41 -30.80 -23.48
N SER A 41 -5.44 -31.73 -23.63
CA SER A 41 -5.24 -32.82 -22.69
C SER A 41 -4.80 -32.28 -21.33
N GLN A 42 -5.33 -32.87 -20.26
CA GLN A 42 -5.03 -32.52 -18.89
C GLN A 42 -4.37 -33.68 -18.15
N ASP A 43 -3.36 -33.33 -17.35
CA ASP A 43 -2.73 -34.27 -16.43
C ASP A 43 -2.79 -33.64 -15.02
N ILE A 44 -3.21 -34.41 -14.02
CA ILE A 44 -3.28 -33.97 -12.62
C ILE A 44 -2.32 -34.82 -11.79
N TYR A 45 -1.48 -34.16 -11.01
CA TYR A 45 -0.47 -34.76 -10.15
C TYR A 45 -0.84 -34.51 -8.69
N ASN A 46 -0.84 -35.58 -7.88
CA ASN A 46 -1.22 -35.52 -6.47
C ASN A 46 0.02 -35.69 -5.60
N PHE A 47 0.18 -34.81 -4.58
CA PHE A 47 1.35 -34.83 -3.70
C PHE A 47 0.96 -35.11 -2.25
N ASP A 48 0.31 -34.18 -1.56
CA ASP A 48 -0.04 -34.32 -0.14
C ASP A 48 -1.57 -34.25 0.08
N HIS A 49 -2.29 -35.20 -0.52
CA HIS A 49 -3.73 -35.33 -0.33
C HIS A 49 -4.05 -36.57 0.50
N VAL A 50 -5.06 -36.51 1.39
CA VAL A 50 -5.42 -37.64 2.30
C VAL A 50 -5.83 -38.93 1.53
N GLU A 51 -6.38 -38.82 0.33
CA GLU A 51 -6.78 -39.93 -0.52
C GLU A 51 -5.72 -40.31 -1.58
N ALA A 52 -4.71 -39.45 -1.84
CA ALA A 52 -3.69 -39.67 -2.85
C ALA A 52 -2.39 -38.96 -2.49
N HIS A 53 -1.29 -39.72 -2.44
CA HIS A 53 0.04 -39.19 -2.08
C HIS A 53 1.10 -39.76 -3.00
N ASP A 54 2.08 -38.94 -3.39
CA ASP A 54 3.21 -39.37 -4.27
C ASP A 54 4.34 -40.02 -3.44
N TYR A 55 4.08 -41.22 -2.90
CA TYR A 55 5.02 -41.92 -2.01
C TYR A 55 6.34 -42.33 -2.68
N ASP A 56 6.34 -42.59 -3.99
CA ASP A 56 7.52 -43.06 -4.74
C ASP A 56 8.17 -41.96 -5.59
N GLY A 57 7.64 -40.77 -5.60
CA GLY A 57 8.09 -39.63 -6.37
C GLY A 57 7.90 -39.80 -7.90
N SER A 58 7.01 -40.73 -8.32
CA SER A 58 6.75 -40.97 -9.74
C SER A 58 5.99 -39.80 -10.38
N GLN A 59 5.01 -39.22 -9.67
CA GLN A 59 4.25 -38.09 -10.17
C GLN A 59 5.12 -36.82 -10.25
N ALA A 60 6.01 -36.60 -9.27
CA ALA A 60 6.96 -35.52 -9.31
C ALA A 60 7.89 -35.59 -10.53
N LYS A 61 8.40 -36.79 -10.86
CA LYS A 61 9.22 -37.00 -12.07
C LYS A 61 8.46 -36.77 -13.37
N GLN A 62 7.20 -37.20 -13.43
CA GLN A 62 6.32 -36.96 -14.58
C GLN A 62 6.05 -35.47 -14.78
N LEU A 63 5.71 -34.76 -13.72
CA LEU A 63 5.51 -33.30 -13.76
C LEU A 63 6.79 -32.59 -14.22
N GLN A 64 7.95 -32.94 -13.63
CA GLN A 64 9.23 -32.34 -14.06
C GLN A 64 9.50 -32.56 -15.56
N THR A 65 9.22 -33.76 -16.07
CA THR A 65 9.37 -34.04 -17.51
C THR A 65 8.47 -33.16 -18.38
N LYS A 66 7.24 -32.85 -17.91
CA LYS A 66 6.34 -31.90 -18.59
C LYS A 66 6.88 -30.48 -18.55
N LEU A 67 7.40 -30.05 -17.39
CA LEU A 67 8.00 -28.73 -17.22
C LEU A 67 9.25 -28.55 -18.08
N ASP A 68 10.10 -29.57 -18.16
CA ASP A 68 11.32 -29.54 -19.00
C ASP A 68 10.98 -29.42 -20.51
N ALA A 69 9.85 -29.97 -20.93
CA ALA A 69 9.37 -29.90 -22.31
C ALA A 69 8.55 -28.64 -22.62
N ALA A 70 8.21 -27.85 -21.59
CA ALA A 70 7.41 -26.63 -21.73
C ALA A 70 8.23 -25.48 -22.33
N THR A 71 7.74 -24.90 -23.42
CA THR A 71 8.31 -23.69 -24.03
C THR A 71 7.67 -22.40 -23.47
N LEU A 72 6.50 -22.51 -22.85
CA LEU A 72 5.77 -21.44 -22.18
C LEU A 72 4.88 -22.05 -21.10
N LEU A 73 4.90 -21.49 -19.88
CA LEU A 73 3.88 -21.75 -18.87
C LEU A 73 2.86 -20.62 -18.84
N ILE A 74 1.58 -20.99 -18.86
CA ILE A 74 0.45 -20.09 -18.80
C ILE A 74 -0.23 -20.28 -17.45
N LEU A 75 -0.33 -19.21 -16.67
CA LEU A 75 -0.83 -19.22 -15.31
C LEU A 75 -1.86 -18.09 -15.08
N HIS A 76 -2.58 -18.16 -13.98
CA HIS A 76 -3.41 -17.05 -13.51
C HIS A 76 -2.97 -16.63 -12.10
N ASN A 77 -2.11 -15.62 -11.98
CA ASN A 77 -1.41 -15.19 -10.75
C ASN A 77 -0.13 -16.02 -10.48
N ALA A 78 0.76 -16.07 -11.43
CA ALA A 78 2.03 -16.81 -11.37
C ALA A 78 2.90 -16.52 -10.12
N GLN A 79 2.71 -15.37 -9.46
CA GLN A 79 3.36 -15.06 -8.18
C GLN A 79 2.94 -16.00 -7.04
N HIS A 80 1.84 -16.74 -7.19
CA HIS A 80 1.45 -17.78 -6.28
C HIS A 80 2.09 -19.12 -6.67
N ASP A 81 1.93 -19.53 -7.91
CA ASP A 81 2.29 -20.87 -8.36
C ASP A 81 3.81 -21.10 -8.46
N MET A 82 4.55 -20.11 -8.97
CA MET A 82 5.99 -20.24 -9.18
C MET A 82 6.78 -20.51 -7.88
N PRO A 83 6.56 -19.77 -6.76
CA PRO A 83 7.18 -20.11 -5.49
C PRO A 83 6.81 -21.51 -4.99
N TRP A 84 5.57 -21.96 -5.15
CA TRP A 84 5.17 -23.32 -4.80
C TRP A 84 5.92 -24.38 -5.58
N LEU A 85 6.07 -24.21 -6.89
CA LEU A 85 6.85 -25.13 -7.72
C LEU A 85 8.31 -25.19 -7.27
N TRP A 86 8.97 -24.03 -7.11
CA TRP A 86 10.39 -23.98 -6.75
C TRP A 86 10.68 -24.54 -5.36
N GLU A 87 9.88 -24.16 -4.36
CA GLU A 87 10.05 -24.64 -2.99
C GLU A 87 9.69 -26.12 -2.82
N SER A 88 8.86 -26.66 -3.72
CA SER A 88 8.59 -28.10 -3.80
C SER A 88 9.64 -28.88 -4.60
N GLY A 89 10.72 -28.23 -5.05
CA GLY A 89 11.86 -28.85 -5.74
C GLY A 89 11.75 -28.93 -7.25
N PHE A 90 10.67 -28.42 -7.86
CA PHE A 90 10.55 -28.37 -9.31
C PHE A 90 11.40 -27.28 -9.92
N LYS A 91 11.90 -27.54 -11.12
CA LYS A 91 12.75 -26.59 -11.85
C LYS A 91 12.02 -26.10 -13.10
N TYR A 92 11.88 -24.80 -13.21
CA TYR A 92 11.44 -24.14 -14.42
C TYR A 92 12.07 -22.75 -14.50
N THR A 93 12.75 -22.47 -15.61
CA THR A 93 13.43 -21.20 -15.88
C THR A 93 12.95 -20.55 -17.18
N GLY A 94 11.97 -21.17 -17.84
CA GLY A 94 11.40 -20.69 -19.09
C GLY A 94 10.48 -19.47 -18.91
N PRO A 95 9.98 -18.94 -20.03
CA PRO A 95 9.06 -17.81 -20.02
C PRO A 95 7.68 -18.20 -19.46
N ILE A 96 7.00 -17.21 -18.90
CA ILE A 96 5.61 -17.35 -18.45
C ILE A 96 4.67 -16.40 -19.18
N TYR A 97 3.39 -16.75 -19.22
CA TYR A 97 2.28 -15.88 -19.56
C TYR A 97 1.30 -15.85 -18.39
N ASP A 98 1.19 -14.72 -17.70
CA ASP A 98 0.24 -14.56 -16.59
C ASP A 98 -1.03 -13.88 -17.11
N THR A 99 -2.14 -14.63 -17.15
CA THR A 99 -3.43 -14.13 -17.67
C THR A 99 -4.03 -13.03 -16.79
N MET A 100 -3.77 -13.02 -15.48
CA MET A 100 -4.19 -11.96 -14.57
C MET A 100 -3.43 -10.66 -14.86
N LEU A 101 -2.12 -10.72 -15.06
CA LEU A 101 -1.30 -9.56 -15.39
C LEU A 101 -1.57 -9.05 -16.80
N ALA A 102 -1.82 -9.94 -17.76
CA ALA A 102 -2.23 -9.56 -19.10
C ALA A 102 -3.55 -8.77 -19.07
N GLU A 103 -4.53 -9.25 -18.31
CA GLU A 103 -5.80 -8.53 -18.08
C GLU A 103 -5.56 -7.16 -17.46
N TYR A 104 -4.71 -7.09 -16.42
CA TYR A 104 -4.35 -5.85 -15.75
C TYR A 104 -3.78 -4.79 -16.73
N VAL A 105 -2.87 -5.17 -17.62
CA VAL A 105 -2.29 -4.26 -18.62
C VAL A 105 -3.36 -3.75 -19.59
N LEU A 106 -4.27 -4.62 -20.05
CA LEU A 106 -5.41 -4.24 -20.92
C LEU A 106 -6.42 -3.31 -20.23
N MET A 107 -6.47 -3.29 -18.90
CA MET A 107 -7.34 -2.33 -18.17
C MET A 107 -6.86 -0.89 -18.30
N ARG A 108 -5.63 -0.64 -18.75
CA ARG A 108 -5.10 0.72 -19.02
C ARG A 108 -5.25 1.66 -17.83
N GLY A 109 -4.98 1.18 -16.60
CA GLY A 109 -5.13 1.94 -15.36
C GLY A 109 -6.58 2.22 -14.94
N ASN A 110 -7.57 1.76 -15.69
CA ASN A 110 -9.01 1.94 -15.36
C ASN A 110 -9.50 0.76 -14.49
N HIS A 111 -9.25 0.84 -13.20
CA HIS A 111 -9.61 -0.19 -12.22
C HIS A 111 -10.99 -0.01 -11.57
N ILE A 112 -11.79 0.91 -12.05
CA ILE A 112 -13.10 1.21 -11.46
C ILE A 112 -14.19 0.91 -12.49
N GLU A 113 -15.27 0.28 -12.04
CA GLU A 113 -16.49 0.08 -12.81
C GLU A 113 -17.71 0.58 -12.05
N MET A 114 -18.69 1.07 -12.78
CA MET A 114 -19.98 1.46 -12.23
C MET A 114 -20.84 0.21 -12.05
N THR A 115 -21.41 0.03 -10.87
CA THR A 115 -22.35 -1.07 -10.59
C THR A 115 -23.73 -0.77 -11.17
N ALA A 116 -24.58 -1.78 -11.30
CA ALA A 116 -25.96 -1.61 -11.72
C ALA A 116 -26.78 -0.65 -10.82
N THR A 117 -26.33 -0.47 -9.56
CA THR A 117 -26.95 0.47 -8.61
C THR A 117 -26.39 1.88 -8.69
N GLY A 118 -25.49 2.17 -9.67
CA GLY A 118 -24.87 3.49 -9.85
C GLY A 118 -23.70 3.79 -8.89
N SER A 119 -23.32 2.85 -8.03
CA SER A 119 -22.12 2.97 -7.19
C SER A 119 -20.87 2.53 -7.95
N PHE A 120 -19.70 3.01 -7.52
CA PHE A 120 -18.42 2.60 -8.10
C PHE A 120 -17.80 1.47 -7.27
N LYS A 121 -17.30 0.44 -7.94
CA LYS A 121 -16.51 -0.63 -7.32
C LYS A 121 -15.22 -0.88 -8.09
N LYS A 122 -14.24 -1.50 -7.43
CA LYS A 122 -13.01 -1.93 -8.10
C LYS A 122 -13.29 -3.12 -9.01
N LYS A 123 -12.78 -3.08 -10.24
CA LYS A 123 -12.80 -4.24 -11.16
C LYS A 123 -11.95 -5.36 -10.58
N SER A 124 -12.54 -6.53 -10.39
CA SER A 124 -11.79 -7.73 -10.01
C SER A 124 -11.14 -8.37 -11.24
N ILE A 125 -9.91 -8.82 -11.08
CA ILE A 125 -9.14 -9.58 -12.08
C ILE A 125 -8.92 -11.04 -11.68
N SER A 126 -9.77 -11.58 -10.79
CA SER A 126 -9.81 -13.02 -10.53
C SER A 126 -10.22 -13.77 -11.79
N LEU A 127 -9.81 -15.03 -11.92
CA LEU A 127 -10.09 -15.89 -13.08
C LEU A 127 -11.57 -15.85 -13.45
N ALA A 128 -12.45 -16.09 -12.48
CA ALA A 128 -13.89 -16.03 -12.65
C ALA A 128 -14.39 -14.70 -13.24
N ASN A 129 -13.92 -13.55 -12.73
CA ASN A 129 -14.36 -12.25 -13.21
C ASN A 129 -13.78 -11.91 -14.59
N CYS A 130 -12.58 -12.37 -14.91
CA CYS A 130 -12.01 -12.24 -16.24
C CYS A 130 -12.78 -13.06 -17.28
N ALA A 131 -13.15 -14.30 -16.94
CA ALA A 131 -13.95 -15.18 -17.79
C ALA A 131 -15.36 -14.60 -18.01
N LEU A 132 -16.04 -14.14 -16.95
CA LEU A 132 -17.36 -13.52 -17.04
C LEU A 132 -17.40 -12.28 -17.94
N ARG A 133 -16.38 -11.42 -17.87
CA ARG A 133 -16.29 -10.22 -18.75
C ARG A 133 -16.18 -10.56 -20.23
N ARG A 134 -15.70 -11.75 -20.58
CA ARG A 134 -15.53 -12.22 -21.96
C ARG A 134 -16.58 -13.22 -22.37
N ASN A 135 -17.59 -13.47 -21.53
CA ASN A 135 -18.61 -14.50 -21.76
C ASN A 135 -17.99 -15.88 -22.07
N LEU A 136 -16.87 -16.20 -21.44
CA LEU A 136 -16.28 -17.55 -21.51
C LEU A 136 -17.13 -18.53 -20.71
N ASP A 137 -17.17 -19.78 -21.19
CA ASP A 137 -17.83 -20.84 -20.41
C ASP A 137 -17.04 -21.10 -19.13
N PHE A 138 -17.59 -20.63 -18.02
CA PHE A 138 -17.01 -20.72 -16.69
C PHE A 138 -18.04 -21.31 -15.74
N GLN A 139 -17.79 -22.53 -15.32
CA GLN A 139 -18.56 -23.14 -14.23
C GLN A 139 -17.98 -22.69 -12.90
N LYS A 140 -18.62 -21.71 -12.27
CA LYS A 140 -18.26 -21.29 -10.92
C LYS A 140 -18.70 -22.40 -9.96
N ASP A 141 -17.75 -23.19 -9.53
CA ASP A 141 -18.01 -24.14 -8.47
C ASP A 141 -17.73 -23.48 -7.10
N ASP A 142 -18.80 -23.22 -6.35
CA ASP A 142 -18.72 -22.71 -4.98
C ASP A 142 -18.53 -23.87 -3.96
N THR A 143 -18.37 -25.10 -4.41
CA THR A 143 -18.26 -26.33 -3.59
C THR A 143 -17.07 -26.22 -2.64
N LEU A 144 -15.88 -25.82 -3.12
CA LEU A 144 -14.72 -25.66 -2.24
C LEU A 144 -14.95 -24.64 -1.11
N LYS A 145 -15.68 -23.56 -1.37
CA LYS A 145 -16.01 -22.58 -0.33
C LYS A 145 -16.88 -23.16 0.79
N THR A 146 -17.68 -24.16 0.49
CA THR A 146 -18.49 -24.86 1.49
C THR A 146 -17.60 -25.68 2.40
N TYR A 147 -16.67 -26.45 1.84
CA TYR A 147 -15.70 -27.23 2.62
C TYR A 147 -14.83 -26.33 3.52
N PHE A 148 -14.30 -25.22 3.01
CA PHE A 148 -13.54 -24.27 3.83
C PHE A 148 -14.36 -23.64 4.97
N LYS A 149 -15.65 -23.38 4.77
CA LYS A 149 -16.55 -22.91 5.85
C LYS A 149 -16.82 -23.99 6.90
N GLU A 150 -16.81 -25.24 6.51
CA GLU A 150 -16.97 -26.40 7.39
C GLU A 150 -15.67 -26.75 8.12
N GLY A 151 -14.55 -26.08 7.77
CA GLY A 151 -13.26 -26.21 8.45
C GLY A 151 -12.30 -27.20 7.81
N TYR A 152 -12.61 -27.74 6.63
CA TYR A 152 -11.68 -28.58 5.87
C TYR A 152 -10.51 -27.77 5.33
N ASN A 153 -9.32 -28.36 5.31
CA ASN A 153 -8.20 -27.86 4.55
C ASN A 153 -8.22 -28.43 3.12
N THR A 154 -7.46 -27.84 2.20
CA THR A 154 -7.47 -28.23 0.78
C THR A 154 -7.20 -29.72 0.57
N ASN A 155 -6.25 -30.31 1.31
CA ASN A 155 -5.91 -31.73 1.19
C ASN A 155 -6.92 -32.69 1.85
N GLU A 156 -7.93 -32.19 2.50
CA GLU A 156 -9.01 -32.95 3.14
C GLU A 156 -10.31 -32.94 2.32
N ILE A 157 -10.40 -32.09 1.29
CA ILE A 157 -11.54 -32.01 0.38
C ILE A 157 -11.56 -33.30 -0.47
N PRO A 158 -12.74 -33.94 -0.69
CA PRO A 158 -12.79 -35.15 -1.50
C PRO A 158 -12.02 -35.00 -2.81
N LEU A 159 -11.09 -35.95 -3.08
CA LEU A 159 -10.15 -35.88 -4.20
C LEU A 159 -10.84 -35.63 -5.55
N LYS A 160 -11.97 -36.26 -5.78
CA LYS A 160 -12.75 -36.10 -7.01
C LYS A 160 -13.22 -34.66 -7.22
N GLU A 161 -13.65 -33.99 -6.16
CA GLU A 161 -14.16 -32.62 -6.22
C GLU A 161 -13.02 -31.61 -6.37
N LEU A 162 -11.93 -31.80 -5.64
CA LEU A 162 -10.74 -30.97 -5.78
C LEU A 162 -10.15 -31.07 -7.19
N THR A 163 -10.02 -32.33 -7.71
CA THR A 163 -9.54 -32.57 -9.07
C THR A 163 -10.44 -31.94 -10.13
N TYR A 164 -11.77 -32.06 -9.98
CA TYR A 164 -12.70 -31.43 -10.91
C TYR A 164 -12.59 -29.90 -10.90
N TYR A 165 -12.47 -29.30 -9.72
CA TYR A 165 -12.25 -27.88 -9.58
C TYR A 165 -10.99 -27.43 -10.32
N LEU A 166 -9.85 -28.08 -10.07
CA LEU A 166 -8.58 -27.80 -10.73
C LEU A 166 -8.67 -27.95 -12.26
N GLN A 167 -9.36 -28.97 -12.76
CA GLN A 167 -9.62 -29.15 -14.20
C GLN A 167 -10.43 -28.02 -14.81
N CYS A 168 -11.41 -27.48 -14.08
CA CYS A 168 -12.19 -26.33 -14.51
C CYS A 168 -11.33 -25.05 -14.57
N ASP A 169 -10.47 -24.82 -13.56
CA ASP A 169 -9.59 -23.65 -13.53
C ASP A 169 -8.54 -23.70 -14.66
N LEU A 170 -7.96 -24.88 -14.96
CA LEU A 170 -7.08 -25.08 -16.13
C LEU A 170 -7.81 -24.72 -17.44
N SER A 171 -9.01 -25.29 -17.64
CA SER A 171 -9.79 -25.04 -18.87
C SER A 171 -10.16 -23.57 -19.03
N THR A 172 -10.53 -22.91 -17.93
CA THR A 172 -10.88 -21.50 -17.92
C THR A 172 -9.65 -20.62 -18.20
N THR A 173 -8.50 -20.94 -17.59
CA THR A 173 -7.24 -20.21 -17.83
C THR A 173 -6.80 -20.36 -19.28
N ARG A 174 -6.93 -21.57 -19.87
CA ARG A 174 -6.67 -21.79 -21.30
C ARG A 174 -7.59 -20.95 -22.20
N ALA A 175 -8.90 -20.94 -21.93
CA ALA A 175 -9.85 -20.15 -22.71
C ALA A 175 -9.57 -18.64 -22.57
N LEU A 176 -9.24 -18.18 -21.36
CA LEU A 176 -8.86 -16.81 -21.11
C LEU A 176 -7.58 -16.42 -21.84
N TYR A 177 -6.57 -17.30 -21.86
CA TYR A 177 -5.34 -17.08 -22.62
C TYR A 177 -5.62 -16.83 -24.10
N VAL A 178 -6.43 -17.67 -24.74
CA VAL A 178 -6.82 -17.51 -26.16
C VAL A 178 -7.52 -16.18 -26.38
N ALA A 179 -8.52 -15.84 -25.56
CA ALA A 179 -9.24 -14.58 -25.68
C ALA A 179 -8.34 -13.35 -25.47
N LEU A 180 -7.35 -13.43 -24.55
CA LEU A 180 -6.37 -12.36 -24.34
C LEU A 180 -5.44 -12.18 -25.54
N GLN A 181 -5.03 -13.27 -26.22
CA GLN A 181 -4.25 -13.16 -27.46
C GLN A 181 -5.02 -12.40 -28.54
N GLU A 182 -6.32 -12.67 -28.69
CA GLU A 182 -7.18 -11.91 -29.61
C GLU A 182 -7.30 -10.42 -29.22
N ASP A 183 -7.41 -10.12 -27.91
CA ASP A 183 -7.47 -8.73 -27.44
C ASP A 183 -6.15 -7.98 -27.71
N TYR A 184 -4.99 -8.63 -27.55
CA TYR A 184 -3.68 -8.05 -27.86
C TYR A 184 -3.39 -7.94 -29.35
N ALA A 185 -4.03 -8.72 -30.20
CA ALA A 185 -3.94 -8.60 -31.67
C ALA A 185 -4.66 -7.36 -32.23
N LYS A 186 -5.50 -6.69 -31.43
CA LYS A 186 -6.20 -5.46 -31.85
C LYS A 186 -5.21 -4.28 -31.99
N PRO A 187 -5.33 -3.44 -33.03
CA PRO A 187 -4.40 -2.32 -33.28
C PRO A 187 -4.24 -1.37 -32.08
N ASP A 188 -5.30 -1.15 -31.31
CA ASP A 188 -5.28 -0.28 -30.12
C ASP A 188 -4.48 -0.87 -28.93
N SER A 189 -4.12 -2.15 -29.00
CA SER A 189 -3.35 -2.86 -27.96
C SER A 189 -1.88 -3.09 -28.36
N GLU A 190 -1.46 -2.74 -29.56
CA GLU A 190 -0.10 -2.99 -30.06
C GLU A 190 0.99 -2.45 -29.11
N SER A 191 0.83 -1.21 -28.64
CA SER A 191 1.81 -0.59 -27.71
C SER A 191 1.86 -1.29 -26.34
N LEU A 192 0.85 -2.07 -25.98
CA LEU A 192 0.76 -2.78 -24.71
C LEU A 192 1.47 -4.14 -24.73
N ILE A 193 1.83 -4.69 -25.90
CA ILE A 193 2.46 -6.00 -26.02
C ILE A 193 3.80 -6.02 -25.27
N ASN A 194 4.65 -5.05 -25.52
CA ASN A 194 5.94 -4.94 -24.85
C ASN A 194 5.78 -4.73 -23.33
N ILE A 195 4.82 -3.90 -22.91
CA ILE A 195 4.50 -3.68 -21.48
C ILE A 195 4.08 -4.99 -20.81
N ARG A 196 3.23 -5.79 -21.46
CA ARG A 196 2.80 -7.11 -21.00
C ARG A 196 3.99 -8.04 -20.80
N ASP A 197 4.84 -8.14 -21.81
CA ASP A 197 5.97 -9.08 -21.81
C ASP A 197 7.03 -8.72 -20.75
N ILE A 198 7.28 -7.41 -20.55
CA ILE A 198 8.13 -6.93 -19.45
C ILE A 198 7.46 -7.23 -18.09
N THR A 199 6.15 -7.02 -17.98
CA THR A 199 5.39 -7.29 -16.74
C THR A 199 5.55 -8.77 -16.33
N PHE A 200 5.60 -9.71 -17.27
CA PHE A 200 5.85 -11.13 -16.97
C PHE A 200 7.26 -11.40 -16.48
N LYS A 201 8.28 -10.77 -17.07
CA LYS A 201 9.68 -10.86 -16.57
C LYS A 201 9.78 -10.34 -15.14
N VAL A 202 9.16 -9.19 -14.88
CA VAL A 202 9.10 -8.59 -13.53
C VAL A 202 8.37 -9.51 -12.55
N CYS A 203 7.30 -10.19 -12.98
CA CYS A 203 6.58 -11.16 -12.15
C CYS A 203 7.52 -12.28 -11.67
N LEU A 204 8.35 -12.85 -12.55
CA LEU A 204 9.34 -13.86 -12.18
C LEU A 204 10.39 -13.31 -11.21
N SER A 205 10.90 -12.11 -11.45
CA SER A 205 11.86 -11.46 -10.54
C SER A 205 11.26 -11.21 -9.16
N LEU A 206 10.03 -10.72 -9.08
CA LEU A 206 9.32 -10.55 -7.81
C LEU A 206 9.06 -11.88 -7.11
N SER A 207 8.78 -12.95 -7.85
CA SER A 207 8.59 -14.30 -7.28
C SER A 207 9.88 -14.85 -6.69
N ARG A 208 11.04 -14.67 -7.36
CA ARG A 208 12.35 -15.08 -6.82
C ARG A 208 12.74 -14.24 -5.60
N MET A 209 12.52 -12.92 -5.66
CA MET A 209 12.74 -12.04 -4.52
C MET A 209 11.86 -12.45 -3.33
N TYR A 210 10.61 -12.83 -3.56
CA TYR A 210 9.72 -13.38 -2.56
C TYR A 210 10.27 -14.69 -1.98
N SER A 211 10.74 -15.63 -2.81
CA SER A 211 11.37 -16.87 -2.35
C SER A 211 12.67 -16.60 -1.56
N SER A 212 13.45 -15.63 -1.96
CA SER A 212 14.70 -15.27 -1.24
C SER A 212 14.44 -14.86 0.21
N GLY A 213 13.38 -14.10 0.47
CA GLY A 213 13.05 -13.60 1.80
C GLY A 213 14.08 -12.61 2.37
N LEU A 214 13.67 -11.86 3.35
CA LEU A 214 14.46 -10.85 4.06
C LEU A 214 14.67 -11.31 5.50
N LYS A 215 15.94 -11.48 5.94
CA LYS A 215 16.28 -11.95 7.27
C LYS A 215 15.91 -10.93 8.33
N VAL A 216 15.22 -11.39 9.39
CA VAL A 216 14.77 -10.57 10.51
C VAL A 216 15.54 -10.93 11.77
N ASP A 217 16.17 -9.95 12.40
CA ASP A 217 16.67 -10.06 13.77
C ASP A 217 15.50 -9.91 14.75
N LEU A 218 15.01 -11.03 15.25
CA LEU A 218 13.88 -11.07 16.18
C LEU A 218 14.19 -10.41 17.54
N LYS A 219 15.47 -10.38 17.96
CA LYS A 219 15.87 -9.71 19.20
C LYS A 219 15.84 -8.19 19.02
N ALA A 220 16.33 -7.70 17.89
CA ALA A 220 16.23 -6.29 17.54
C ALA A 220 14.76 -5.86 17.39
N LEU A 221 13.90 -6.71 16.81
CA LEU A 221 12.46 -6.43 16.68
C LEU A 221 11.78 -6.30 18.05
N GLU A 222 12.10 -7.17 19.00
CA GLU A 222 11.55 -7.11 20.36
C GLU A 222 12.07 -5.90 21.14
N SER A 223 13.33 -5.51 20.92
CA SER A 223 13.88 -4.27 21.50
C SER A 223 13.13 -3.04 20.99
N VAL A 224 12.88 -2.95 19.68
CA VAL A 224 12.08 -1.89 19.06
C VAL A 224 10.64 -1.89 19.60
N ARG A 225 10.02 -3.05 19.74
CA ARG A 225 8.69 -3.20 20.34
C ARG A 225 8.65 -2.58 21.73
N THR A 226 9.53 -3.01 22.61
CA THR A 226 9.58 -2.57 24.01
C THR A 226 9.81 -1.06 24.12
N GLU A 227 10.72 -0.50 23.33
CA GLU A 227 10.98 0.95 23.29
C GLU A 227 9.72 1.75 22.98
N PHE A 228 9.01 1.38 21.90
CA PHE A 228 7.84 2.14 21.45
C PHE A 228 6.56 1.85 22.24
N GLU A 229 6.42 0.67 22.85
CA GLU A 229 5.33 0.41 23.79
C GLU A 229 5.50 1.23 25.08
N THR A 230 6.74 1.40 25.56
CA THR A 230 7.05 2.26 26.71
C THR A 230 6.75 3.73 26.38
N GLU A 231 7.24 4.25 25.25
CA GLU A 231 6.95 5.62 24.80
C GLU A 231 5.43 5.85 24.66
N LYS A 232 4.74 4.86 24.09
CA LYS A 232 3.28 4.91 23.93
C LYS A 232 2.57 5.05 25.28
N ALA A 233 2.94 4.23 26.26
CA ALA A 233 2.34 4.26 27.59
C ALA A 233 2.56 5.62 28.28
N ASP A 234 3.77 6.18 28.19
CA ASP A 234 4.10 7.50 28.73
C ASP A 234 3.28 8.62 28.10
N ILE A 235 3.08 8.56 26.77
CA ILE A 235 2.26 9.55 26.06
C ILE A 235 0.78 9.39 26.44
N GLU A 236 0.27 8.17 26.53
CA GLU A 236 -1.10 7.87 26.94
C GLU A 236 -1.40 8.43 28.35
N GLU A 237 -0.50 8.25 29.29
CA GLU A 237 -0.62 8.80 30.64
C GLU A 237 -0.66 10.33 30.66
N ARG A 238 0.28 10.97 29.92
CA ARG A 238 0.28 12.45 29.79
C ARG A 238 -1.01 12.97 29.11
N LEU A 239 -1.46 12.30 28.06
CA LEU A 239 -2.70 12.68 27.36
C LEU A 239 -3.93 12.49 28.25
N GLN A 240 -4.03 11.39 29.00
CA GLN A 240 -5.15 11.17 29.95
C GLN A 240 -5.20 12.27 31.00
N THR A 241 -4.04 12.69 31.51
CA THR A 241 -3.94 13.81 32.48
C THR A 241 -4.43 15.13 31.84
N LYS A 242 -4.00 15.42 30.61
CA LYS A 242 -4.44 16.62 29.86
C LYS A 242 -5.95 16.57 29.54
N VAL A 243 -6.44 15.41 29.12
CA VAL A 243 -7.87 15.18 28.81
C VAL A 243 -8.71 15.39 30.05
N ARG A 244 -8.30 14.92 31.23
CA ARG A 244 -9.03 15.15 32.50
C ARG A 244 -9.14 16.64 32.83
N LYS A 245 -8.10 17.43 32.55
CA LYS A 245 -8.16 18.90 32.71
C LYS A 245 -9.14 19.55 31.72
N LEU A 246 -9.23 19.03 30.50
CA LEU A 246 -10.09 19.57 29.42
C LEU A 246 -11.55 19.13 29.55
N MET A 247 -11.81 17.88 29.93
CA MET A 247 -13.13 17.24 29.87
C MET A 247 -13.77 17.08 31.27
N GLY A 248 -12.99 17.29 32.35
CA GLY A 248 -13.37 16.91 33.69
C GLY A 248 -13.32 15.39 33.87
N ASP A 249 -14.24 14.83 34.67
CA ASP A 249 -14.26 13.40 34.97
C ASP A 249 -14.94 12.52 33.91
N THR A 250 -15.29 13.07 32.74
CA THR A 250 -15.78 12.27 31.62
C THR A 250 -14.69 11.34 31.13
N PRO A 251 -14.89 10.00 31.15
CA PRO A 251 -13.93 9.06 30.62
C PRO A 251 -13.79 9.23 29.10
N VAL A 252 -12.54 9.32 28.62
CA VAL A 252 -12.24 9.47 27.20
C VAL A 252 -11.31 8.37 26.75
N ASN A 253 -11.71 7.64 25.71
CA ASN A 253 -10.88 6.67 25.03
C ASN A 253 -10.07 7.39 23.94
N LEU A 254 -8.75 7.50 24.12
CA LEU A 254 -7.81 8.13 23.19
C LEU A 254 -7.81 7.49 21.80
N ASN A 255 -8.18 6.20 21.69
CA ASN A 255 -8.27 5.46 20.44
C ASN A 255 -9.62 5.62 19.72
N SER A 256 -10.55 6.40 20.29
CA SER A 256 -11.85 6.67 19.67
C SER A 256 -11.82 7.95 18.84
N PRO A 257 -11.90 7.90 17.51
CA PRO A 257 -11.93 9.10 16.67
C PRO A 257 -13.09 10.03 17.01
N ALA A 258 -14.26 9.49 17.40
CA ALA A 258 -15.42 10.27 17.79
C ALA A 258 -15.15 11.05 19.08
N GLN A 259 -14.58 10.41 20.10
CA GLN A 259 -14.28 11.07 21.38
C GLN A 259 -13.12 12.07 21.23
N MET A 260 -12.10 11.75 20.41
CA MET A 260 -11.04 12.70 20.09
C MET A 260 -11.55 13.92 19.33
N SER A 261 -12.53 13.75 18.43
CA SER A 261 -13.24 14.85 17.80
C SER A 261 -13.90 15.76 18.87
N GLU A 262 -14.57 15.16 19.84
CA GLU A 262 -15.20 15.89 20.94
C GLU A 262 -14.18 16.70 21.75
N VAL A 263 -13.02 16.12 22.10
CA VAL A 263 -11.94 16.79 22.83
C VAL A 263 -11.35 17.97 22.04
N VAL A 264 -11.10 17.77 20.75
CA VAL A 264 -10.43 18.78 19.90
C VAL A 264 -11.36 19.92 19.55
N TYR A 265 -12.61 19.62 19.18
CA TYR A 265 -13.55 20.61 18.64
C TYR A 265 -14.63 21.08 19.65
N SER A 266 -14.61 20.59 20.89
CA SER A 266 -15.53 20.97 21.96
C SER A 266 -17.01 20.81 21.64
N CYS A 267 -17.35 20.02 20.66
CA CYS A 267 -18.70 19.77 20.21
C CYS A 267 -18.90 18.33 19.74
N LYS A 268 -20.14 17.88 19.69
CA LYS A 268 -20.54 16.59 19.16
C LYS A 268 -21.75 16.69 18.25
N PRO A 269 -21.90 15.79 17.26
CA PRO A 269 -23.10 15.70 16.44
C PRO A 269 -24.37 15.48 17.27
N ILE A 270 -25.45 16.19 16.92
CA ILE A 270 -26.77 15.96 17.51
C ILE A 270 -27.33 14.63 17.01
N ASN A 271 -27.27 14.39 15.70
CA ASN A 271 -27.68 13.14 15.06
C ASN A 271 -26.50 12.50 14.32
N LYS A 272 -25.92 11.43 14.88
CA LYS A 272 -24.77 10.74 14.27
C LYS A 272 -25.10 10.04 12.95
N LYS A 273 -26.36 9.58 12.77
CA LYS A 273 -26.76 8.83 11.58
C LYS A 273 -26.85 9.71 10.32
N GLU A 274 -27.27 10.95 10.50
CA GLU A 274 -27.45 11.92 9.41
C GLU A 274 -26.25 12.86 9.26
N TRP A 275 -25.32 12.83 10.22
CA TRP A 275 -24.23 13.81 10.35
C TRP A 275 -23.48 14.07 9.04
N ALA A 276 -22.96 13.05 8.39
CA ALA A 276 -22.17 13.20 7.17
C ALA A 276 -23.00 13.74 5.99
N LEU A 277 -24.27 13.34 5.88
CA LEU A 277 -25.18 13.74 4.82
C LEU A 277 -25.53 15.22 4.87
N LEU A 278 -25.58 15.82 6.08
CA LEU A 278 -25.92 17.23 6.29
C LEU A 278 -24.98 18.20 5.56
N PHE A 279 -23.74 17.81 5.32
CA PHE A 279 -22.72 18.65 4.70
C PHE A 279 -22.53 18.40 3.20
N GLU A 280 -23.13 17.36 2.66
CA GLU A 280 -22.97 16.96 1.27
C GLU A 280 -23.37 18.07 0.29
N PHE A 281 -24.45 18.76 0.59
CA PHE A 281 -25.05 19.81 -0.24
C PHE A 281 -24.59 21.24 0.08
N THR A 282 -23.73 21.44 1.09
CA THR A 282 -23.21 22.80 1.38
C THR A 282 -22.24 23.23 0.28
N LYS A 283 -22.47 24.42 -0.30
CA LYS A 283 -21.67 24.98 -1.40
C LYS A 283 -20.73 26.09 -0.98
N THR A 284 -21.07 26.81 0.09
CA THR A 284 -20.32 27.96 0.60
C THR A 284 -19.84 27.73 2.03
N ASP A 285 -18.79 28.45 2.43
CA ASP A 285 -18.28 28.41 3.83
C ASP A 285 -19.31 28.92 4.84
N LYS A 286 -20.21 29.81 4.40
CA LYS A 286 -21.29 30.31 5.28
C LYS A 286 -22.29 29.17 5.53
N GLU A 287 -22.80 28.53 4.48
CA GLU A 287 -23.71 27.39 4.61
C GLU A 287 -23.11 26.28 5.47
N TYR A 288 -21.81 26.00 5.29
CA TYR A 288 -21.10 25.02 6.10
C TYR A 288 -21.10 25.41 7.58
N ARG A 289 -20.71 26.66 7.92
CA ARG A 289 -20.69 27.13 9.31
C ARG A 289 -22.09 27.13 9.94
N ASP A 290 -23.11 27.52 9.19
CA ASP A 290 -24.51 27.51 9.67
C ASP A 290 -24.98 26.07 9.93
N ALA A 291 -24.64 25.12 9.04
CA ALA A 291 -24.93 23.69 9.22
C ALA A 291 -24.19 23.11 10.44
N VAL A 292 -22.92 23.44 10.67
CA VAL A 292 -22.18 23.04 11.88
C VAL A 292 -22.92 23.53 13.12
N LYS A 293 -23.27 24.83 13.18
CA LYS A 293 -23.92 25.45 14.33
C LYS A 293 -25.29 24.82 14.62
N ALA A 294 -26.08 24.51 13.60
CA ALA A 294 -27.41 23.92 13.74
C ALA A 294 -27.38 22.45 14.18
N ASN A 295 -26.32 21.69 13.82
CA ASN A 295 -26.28 20.25 13.99
C ASN A 295 -25.23 19.74 14.99
N THR A 296 -24.62 20.66 15.76
CA THR A 296 -23.73 20.29 16.86
C THR A 296 -24.23 20.82 18.19
N THR A 297 -23.89 20.12 19.26
CA THR A 297 -24.07 20.61 20.63
C THR A 297 -22.71 20.71 21.31
N TYR A 298 -22.52 21.82 22.06
CA TYR A 298 -21.29 22.00 22.84
C TYR A 298 -21.21 21.01 23.98
N ILE A 299 -19.99 20.60 24.33
CA ILE A 299 -19.72 19.76 25.47
C ILE A 299 -19.23 20.60 26.65
N HIS A 300 -19.62 20.18 27.84
CA HIS A 300 -19.26 20.85 29.09
C HIS A 300 -18.42 19.90 29.95
N LYS A 301 -17.53 20.44 30.74
CA LYS A 301 -16.79 19.68 31.73
C LYS A 301 -17.75 19.01 32.71
N THR A 302 -17.31 17.85 33.21
CA THR A 302 -18.12 17.10 34.17
C THR A 302 -17.34 16.88 35.46
N SER A 303 -18.06 16.75 36.58
CA SER A 303 -17.53 16.27 37.85
C SER A 303 -18.26 14.98 38.25
N ALA A 304 -17.50 13.99 38.68
CA ALA A 304 -18.05 12.74 39.19
C ALA A 304 -18.49 12.89 40.66
N PHE A 305 -19.63 12.27 40.98
CA PHE A 305 -20.07 12.11 42.34
C PHE A 305 -20.56 10.68 42.57
N THR A 306 -20.43 10.19 43.78
CA THR A 306 -20.87 8.85 44.15
C THR A 306 -22.32 8.63 43.78
N CYS A 307 -22.61 7.53 43.08
CA CYS A 307 -23.98 7.21 42.71
C CYS A 307 -24.83 6.97 43.97
N PRO A 308 -25.90 7.75 44.21
CA PRO A 308 -26.70 7.66 45.44
C PRO A 308 -27.50 6.34 45.50
N VAL A 309 -27.75 5.69 44.37
CA VAL A 309 -28.55 4.46 44.29
C VAL A 309 -27.76 3.23 44.70
N CYS A 310 -26.49 3.15 44.30
CA CYS A 310 -25.64 2.01 44.64
C CYS A 310 -24.51 2.35 45.63
N ASN A 311 -24.45 3.58 46.13
CA ASN A 311 -23.44 4.06 47.05
C ASN A 311 -21.99 3.69 46.63
N GLY A 312 -21.71 3.88 45.35
CA GLY A 312 -20.36 3.65 44.80
C GLY A 312 -20.06 2.21 44.35
N THR A 313 -20.91 1.22 44.64
CA THR A 313 -20.64 -0.19 44.34
C THR A 313 -20.85 -0.58 42.87
N GLY A 314 -21.52 0.24 42.08
CA GLY A 314 -21.90 -0.07 40.68
C GLY A 314 -22.98 -1.15 40.55
N SER A 315 -23.46 -1.69 41.66
CA SER A 315 -24.43 -2.77 41.67
C SER A 315 -25.49 -2.59 42.75
N VAL A 316 -26.67 -3.18 42.56
CA VAL A 316 -27.81 -3.07 43.48
C VAL A 316 -28.44 -4.49 43.63
N HIS A 317 -28.69 -4.92 44.86
CA HIS A 317 -29.45 -6.10 45.14
C HIS A 317 -30.95 -5.86 44.99
N LYS A 318 -31.65 -6.60 44.16
CA LYS A 318 -33.11 -6.63 44.17
C LYS A 318 -33.59 -7.22 45.49
N VAL A 319 -34.67 -6.64 46.02
CA VAL A 319 -35.30 -7.11 47.23
C VAL A 319 -36.51 -7.95 46.85
N ARG A 320 -36.69 -9.11 47.49
CA ARG A 320 -37.86 -9.97 47.35
C ARG A 320 -39.06 -9.36 48.07
N LYS A 321 -40.25 -9.91 47.78
CA LYS A 321 -41.49 -9.46 48.46
C LYS A 321 -41.45 -9.64 49.97
N ASP A 322 -40.65 -10.58 50.47
CA ASP A 322 -40.42 -10.87 51.89
C ASP A 322 -39.36 -9.99 52.55
N GLY A 323 -38.80 -9.00 51.83
CA GLY A 323 -37.74 -8.12 52.32
C GLY A 323 -36.34 -8.65 52.21
N THR A 324 -36.11 -9.90 51.78
CA THR A 324 -34.78 -10.48 51.62
C THR A 324 -34.13 -10.05 50.29
N LYS A 325 -32.79 -9.91 50.27
CA LYS A 325 -32.04 -9.57 49.07
C LYS A 325 -31.74 -10.83 48.22
N TYR A 326 -31.79 -10.71 46.91
CA TYR A 326 -31.24 -11.73 46.01
C TYR A 326 -29.75 -11.89 46.22
N ALA A 327 -29.24 -13.11 46.15
CA ALA A 327 -27.82 -13.39 46.37
C ALA A 327 -26.90 -12.70 45.32
N ARG A 328 -27.31 -12.60 44.08
CA ARG A 328 -26.55 -11.96 43.02
C ARG A 328 -27.05 -10.51 42.83
N PRO A 329 -26.14 -9.48 42.90
CA PRO A 329 -26.50 -8.13 42.61
C PRO A 329 -26.71 -7.92 41.10
N ASN A 330 -27.56 -6.96 40.73
CA ASN A 330 -27.72 -6.48 39.36
C ASN A 330 -26.87 -5.23 39.14
N LYS A 331 -26.47 -4.99 37.91
CA LYS A 331 -25.83 -3.72 37.53
C LYS A 331 -26.74 -2.56 37.89
N CYS A 332 -26.20 -1.55 38.56
CA CYS A 332 -26.92 -0.32 38.84
C CYS A 332 -27.23 0.40 37.51
N LYS A 333 -28.52 0.60 37.24
CA LYS A 333 -28.96 1.25 36.01
C LYS A 333 -28.67 2.75 35.99
N ASP A 334 -28.72 3.39 37.14
CA ASP A 334 -28.57 4.86 37.28
C ASP A 334 -27.14 5.35 37.00
N CYS A 335 -26.14 4.52 37.27
CA CYS A 335 -24.76 4.80 36.94
C CYS A 335 -24.15 3.87 35.92
N GLU A 336 -24.97 2.99 35.29
CA GLU A 336 -24.51 2.00 34.31
C GLU A 336 -23.36 1.11 34.83
N ALA A 337 -23.43 0.74 36.10
CA ALA A 337 -22.44 -0.04 36.82
C ALA A 337 -21.10 0.70 37.11
N ARG A 338 -21.00 2.01 36.87
CA ARG A 338 -19.78 2.79 37.10
C ARG A 338 -19.53 3.10 38.59
N GLY A 339 -20.54 3.05 39.43
CA GLY A 339 -20.45 3.47 40.83
C GLY A 339 -20.57 4.99 41.04
N TYR A 340 -20.46 5.78 40.03
CA TYR A 340 -20.56 7.23 40.05
C TYR A 340 -21.46 7.76 38.92
N GLN A 341 -21.97 8.97 39.11
CA GLN A 341 -22.70 9.73 38.12
C GLN A 341 -21.90 11.01 37.76
N LEU A 342 -22.15 11.55 36.57
CA LEU A 342 -21.47 12.75 36.06
C LEU A 342 -22.44 13.92 36.08
N LYS A 343 -22.05 15.02 36.75
CA LYS A 343 -22.75 16.29 36.74
C LYS A 343 -22.05 17.27 35.80
N LYS A 344 -22.78 17.86 34.86
CA LYS A 344 -22.25 18.89 33.97
C LYS A 344 -21.99 20.20 34.72
N SER A 345 -20.87 20.84 34.41
CA SER A 345 -20.56 22.22 34.83
C SER A 345 -20.98 23.23 33.75
N ASN A 346 -20.82 24.51 34.03
CA ASN A 346 -21.03 25.57 33.04
C ASN A 346 -19.79 25.82 32.15
N GLU A 347 -18.65 25.22 32.48
CA GLU A 347 -17.42 25.36 31.70
C GLU A 347 -17.46 24.51 30.43
N MET A 348 -17.09 25.14 29.31
CA MET A 348 -16.93 24.41 28.04
C MET A 348 -15.77 23.41 28.14
N ALA A 349 -15.97 22.21 27.64
CA ALA A 349 -14.95 21.17 27.59
C ALA A 349 -14.21 21.18 26.24
N GLY A 350 -12.96 20.67 26.25
CA GLY A 350 -12.15 20.49 25.04
C GLY A 350 -11.29 21.71 24.69
N LEU A 351 -10.67 21.65 23.50
CA LEU A 351 -9.70 22.65 23.02
C LEU A 351 -10.36 23.83 22.28
N GLY A 352 -11.59 23.70 21.82
CA GLY A 352 -12.36 24.77 21.17
C GLY A 352 -11.97 25.09 19.74
N PHE A 353 -11.26 24.20 19.04
CA PHE A 353 -10.97 24.42 17.63
C PHE A 353 -12.22 24.38 16.75
N MET A 354 -12.21 25.16 15.67
CA MET A 354 -13.26 25.15 14.67
C MET A 354 -12.75 24.53 13.37
N PRO A 355 -13.40 23.48 12.84
CA PRO A 355 -12.99 22.89 11.55
C PRO A 355 -13.26 23.88 10.40
N PRO A 356 -12.28 24.14 9.52
CA PRO A 356 -12.35 25.25 8.55
C PRO A 356 -13.34 25.03 7.41
N ASN A 357 -13.60 23.78 7.00
CA ASN A 357 -14.47 23.47 5.86
C ASN A 357 -15.03 22.04 5.93
N LYS A 358 -15.94 21.72 5.01
CA LYS A 358 -16.63 20.42 4.96
C LYS A 358 -15.73 19.19 4.74
N LYS A 359 -14.51 19.35 4.24
CA LYS A 359 -13.56 18.23 4.09
C LYS A 359 -13.10 17.65 5.43
N TRP A 360 -13.34 18.37 6.52
CA TRP A 360 -13.02 17.93 7.88
C TRP A 360 -14.14 17.09 8.52
N VAL A 361 -15.29 17.00 7.87
CA VAL A 361 -16.40 16.17 8.35
C VAL A 361 -16.02 14.69 8.18
N SER A 362 -16.18 13.91 9.24
CA SER A 362 -15.98 12.45 9.27
C SER A 362 -17.28 11.76 9.70
N ALA A 363 -17.33 10.45 9.65
CA ALA A 363 -18.54 9.69 9.97
C ALA A 363 -19.14 9.95 11.36
N ASN A 364 -18.31 10.34 12.34
CA ASN A 364 -18.73 10.47 13.74
C ASN A 364 -18.39 11.84 14.37
N GLY A 365 -18.22 12.87 13.56
CA GLY A 365 -17.80 14.20 14.02
C GLY A 365 -16.82 14.84 13.04
N PHE A 366 -15.79 15.48 13.55
CA PHE A 366 -14.73 16.08 12.73
C PHE A 366 -13.45 15.26 12.80
N SER A 367 -12.72 15.21 11.68
CA SER A 367 -11.51 14.42 11.55
C SER A 367 -10.36 14.98 12.41
N THR A 368 -9.70 14.08 13.14
CA THR A 368 -8.43 14.30 13.84
C THR A 368 -7.27 13.54 13.16
N GLY A 369 -7.36 13.33 11.85
CA GLY A 369 -6.32 12.69 11.09
C GLY A 369 -5.02 13.52 11.01
N LYS A 370 -3.92 12.88 10.59
CA LYS A 370 -2.56 13.43 10.59
C LYS A 370 -2.46 14.84 10.00
N ASP A 371 -3.08 15.06 8.83
CA ASP A 371 -3.00 16.35 8.12
C ASP A 371 -3.81 17.43 8.84
N ASN A 372 -4.99 17.06 9.36
CA ASN A 372 -5.83 17.96 10.12
C ASN A 372 -5.15 18.38 11.43
N LEU A 373 -4.54 17.42 12.15
CA LEU A 373 -3.75 17.74 13.35
C LEU A 373 -2.59 18.68 13.04
N SER A 374 -1.90 18.49 11.92
CA SER A 374 -0.80 19.36 11.49
C SER A 374 -1.30 20.81 11.25
N THR A 375 -2.46 20.97 10.58
CA THR A 375 -3.09 22.28 10.36
C THR A 375 -3.51 22.92 11.69
N LEU A 376 -4.08 22.16 12.62
CA LEU A 376 -4.45 22.66 13.94
C LEU A 376 -3.23 23.08 14.77
N MET A 377 -2.12 22.35 14.66
CA MET A 377 -0.85 22.72 15.31
C MET A 377 -0.32 24.05 14.78
N THR A 378 -0.40 24.31 13.47
CA THR A 378 -0.05 25.60 12.86
C THR A 378 -0.95 26.71 13.39
N THR A 379 -2.25 26.46 13.47
CA THR A 379 -3.24 27.41 14.04
C THR A 379 -2.96 27.68 15.52
N ALA A 380 -2.67 26.65 16.31
CA ALA A 380 -2.34 26.80 17.74
C ALA A 380 -1.07 27.64 17.94
N LYS A 381 -0.03 27.40 17.13
CA LYS A 381 1.21 28.19 17.15
C LYS A 381 0.96 29.66 16.80
N ALA A 382 0.21 29.92 15.74
CA ALA A 382 -0.11 31.29 15.29
C ALA A 382 -0.92 32.10 16.33
N ASN A 383 -1.73 31.41 17.15
CA ASN A 383 -2.57 32.02 18.17
C ASN A 383 -2.00 31.90 19.61
N ASN A 384 -0.75 31.51 19.79
CA ASN A 384 -0.07 31.33 21.07
C ASN A 384 -0.83 30.38 22.03
N MET A 385 -1.44 29.31 21.51
CA MET A 385 -2.19 28.33 22.29
C MET A 385 -1.25 27.18 22.71
N ASP A 386 -0.26 27.44 23.55
CA ASP A 386 0.82 26.50 23.87
C ASP A 386 0.32 25.17 24.46
N SER A 387 -0.66 25.21 25.36
CA SER A 387 -1.25 23.99 25.94
C SER A 387 -1.97 23.12 24.90
N ALA A 388 -2.67 23.74 23.95
CA ALA A 388 -3.32 23.04 22.86
C ALA A 388 -2.29 22.47 21.88
N LEU A 389 -1.24 23.22 21.56
CA LEU A 389 -0.14 22.77 20.71
C LEU A 389 0.57 21.54 21.30
N ASP A 390 0.84 21.57 22.62
CA ASP A 390 1.46 20.47 23.33
C ASP A 390 0.55 19.21 23.37
N PHE A 391 -0.76 19.40 23.55
CA PHE A 391 -1.74 18.30 23.43
C PHE A 391 -1.76 17.69 22.02
N LEU A 392 -1.81 18.53 20.98
CA LEU A 392 -1.86 18.07 19.58
C LEU A 392 -0.57 17.35 19.16
N LYS A 393 0.59 17.77 19.67
CA LYS A 393 1.87 17.07 19.43
C LYS A 393 1.84 15.66 20.02
N ASP A 394 1.44 15.50 21.28
CA ASP A 394 1.31 14.19 21.91
C ASP A 394 0.30 13.31 21.18
N LEU A 395 -0.88 13.86 20.81
CA LEU A 395 -1.90 13.10 20.07
C LEU A 395 -1.39 12.62 18.70
N LYS A 396 -0.68 13.50 17.97
CA LYS A 396 -0.06 13.13 16.67
C LYS A 396 1.00 12.06 16.85
N ARG A 397 1.84 12.15 17.89
CA ARG A 397 2.89 11.15 18.18
C ARG A 397 2.28 9.82 18.60
N LEU A 398 1.25 9.81 19.46
CA LEU A 398 0.52 8.60 19.85
C LEU A 398 -0.07 7.86 18.64
N SER A 399 -0.72 8.60 17.75
CA SER A 399 -1.29 8.02 16.53
C SER A 399 -0.21 7.42 15.62
N ALA A 400 0.93 8.09 15.49
CA ALA A 400 2.06 7.62 14.70
C ALA A 400 2.67 6.34 15.30
N ILE A 401 2.93 6.30 16.61
CA ILE A 401 3.45 5.11 17.30
C ILE A 401 2.47 3.95 17.23
N SER A 402 1.18 4.19 17.45
CA SER A 402 0.16 3.13 17.39
C SER A 402 0.09 2.51 16.00
N SER A 403 0.15 3.33 14.94
CA SER A 403 0.22 2.86 13.56
C SER A 403 1.51 2.09 13.27
N TYR A 404 2.64 2.58 13.79
CA TYR A 404 3.94 1.93 13.64
C TYR A 404 3.99 0.55 14.29
N LEU A 405 3.57 0.44 15.56
CA LEU A 405 3.52 -0.83 16.28
C LEU A 405 2.59 -1.83 15.58
N SER A 406 1.39 -1.42 15.20
CA SER A 406 0.40 -2.32 14.62
C SER A 406 0.73 -2.73 13.17
N SER A 407 1.23 -1.81 12.35
CA SER A 407 1.45 -2.07 10.93
C SER A 407 2.81 -2.71 10.64
N PHE A 408 3.85 -2.30 11.37
CA PHE A 408 5.21 -2.77 11.10
C PHE A 408 5.69 -3.78 12.15
N VAL A 409 5.75 -3.41 13.43
CA VAL A 409 6.31 -4.32 14.45
C VAL A 409 5.48 -5.60 14.54
N GLU A 410 4.18 -5.48 14.69
CA GLU A 410 3.27 -6.65 14.73
C GLU A 410 3.19 -7.34 13.37
N GLY A 411 3.07 -6.57 12.27
CA GLY A 411 3.05 -7.12 10.92
C GLY A 411 4.29 -7.95 10.61
N ILE A 412 5.49 -7.44 10.90
CA ILE A 412 6.74 -8.19 10.71
C ILE A 412 6.74 -9.45 11.60
N SER A 413 6.38 -9.32 12.89
CA SER A 413 6.33 -10.46 13.81
C SER A 413 5.42 -11.58 13.34
N VAL A 414 4.21 -11.25 12.87
CA VAL A 414 3.20 -12.24 12.42
C VAL A 414 3.61 -12.94 11.13
N TYR A 415 4.21 -12.21 10.19
CA TYR A 415 4.55 -12.78 8.88
C TYR A 415 5.97 -13.32 8.77
N THR A 416 6.88 -13.02 9.73
CA THR A 416 8.17 -13.69 9.81
C THR A 416 7.98 -15.18 10.08
N LYS A 417 8.65 -16.02 9.30
CA LYS A 417 8.58 -17.48 9.42
C LYS A 417 9.47 -17.99 10.54
N LYS A 418 9.33 -19.27 10.91
CA LYS A 418 10.11 -19.88 11.99
C LYS A 418 11.62 -19.86 11.76
N ASP A 419 12.05 -19.91 10.49
CA ASP A 419 13.45 -19.79 10.09
C ASP A 419 14.02 -18.37 10.22
N GLY A 420 13.15 -17.40 10.55
CA GLY A 420 13.50 -16.00 10.75
C GLY A 420 13.50 -15.17 9.46
N TYR A 421 12.82 -15.61 8.40
CA TYR A 421 12.67 -14.84 7.17
C TYR A 421 11.28 -14.23 7.05
N LEU A 422 11.26 -13.01 6.50
CA LEU A 422 10.07 -12.32 6.04
C LEU A 422 10.03 -12.37 4.51
N HIS A 423 9.07 -13.08 3.95
CA HIS A 423 8.86 -13.14 2.50
C HIS A 423 8.00 -11.97 2.06
N VAL A 424 8.64 -10.98 1.41
CA VAL A 424 7.99 -9.71 1.05
C VAL A 424 7.15 -9.87 -0.20
N SER A 425 5.84 -9.82 -0.06
CA SER A 425 4.92 -9.91 -1.20
C SER A 425 4.71 -8.55 -1.86
N LEU A 426 5.30 -8.34 -3.03
CA LEU A 426 5.08 -7.19 -3.90
C LEU A 426 4.26 -7.59 -5.12
N THR A 427 3.30 -6.78 -5.50
CA THR A 427 2.40 -7.04 -6.65
C THR A 427 2.37 -5.86 -7.60
N GLN A 428 2.16 -6.12 -8.90
CA GLN A 428 2.13 -5.12 -9.97
C GLN A 428 0.71 -4.65 -10.34
N HIS A 429 -0.33 -5.38 -9.95
CA HIS A 429 -1.69 -5.24 -10.47
C HIS A 429 -2.66 -4.44 -9.58
N ILE A 430 -2.14 -3.78 -8.54
CA ILE A 430 -3.00 -3.05 -7.58
C ILE A 430 -3.13 -1.57 -7.94
N THR A 431 -2.06 -0.94 -8.40
CA THR A 431 -2.01 0.48 -8.73
C THR A 431 -2.36 0.73 -10.20
N SER A 432 -2.92 1.90 -10.51
CA SER A 432 -3.21 2.28 -11.91
C SER A 432 -1.96 2.62 -12.72
N THR A 433 -0.85 2.92 -12.06
CA THR A 433 0.38 3.39 -12.70
C THR A 433 1.42 2.29 -12.94
N GLY A 434 1.20 1.07 -12.45
CA GLY A 434 2.18 -0.03 -12.53
C GLY A 434 3.17 -0.05 -11.36
N ARG A 435 3.10 0.92 -10.43
CA ARG A 435 3.90 0.92 -9.22
C ARG A 435 3.64 -0.32 -8.38
N PHE A 436 4.68 -0.89 -7.78
CA PHE A 436 4.54 -2.02 -6.87
C PHE A 436 3.67 -1.69 -5.66
N SER A 437 2.91 -2.65 -5.22
CA SER A 437 2.12 -2.59 -3.99
C SER A 437 2.50 -3.74 -3.09
N GLY A 438 2.78 -3.45 -1.81
CA GLY A 438 3.15 -4.45 -0.81
C GLY A 438 1.96 -4.91 0.02
N ARG A 439 2.03 -6.15 0.50
CA ARG A 439 1.08 -6.71 1.47
C ARG A 439 1.77 -7.72 2.38
N ASN A 440 1.22 -7.91 3.56
CA ASN A 440 1.56 -8.98 4.50
C ASN A 440 3.04 -9.01 4.97
N PRO A 441 3.61 -7.95 5.56
CA PRO A 441 3.11 -6.58 5.72
C PRO A 441 3.37 -5.71 4.50
N ASN A 442 2.76 -4.50 4.44
CA ASN A 442 3.01 -3.57 3.34
C ASN A 442 4.37 -2.87 3.49
N MET A 443 5.41 -3.46 2.93
CA MET A 443 6.77 -2.94 2.99
C MET A 443 6.98 -1.65 2.15
N GLN A 444 6.06 -1.33 1.23
CA GLN A 444 6.12 -0.06 0.48
C GLN A 444 5.89 1.19 1.35
N ASN A 445 5.29 1.02 2.52
CA ASN A 445 5.04 2.12 3.46
C ASN A 445 6.08 2.21 4.59
N MET A 446 7.26 1.57 4.44
CA MET A 446 8.31 1.61 5.44
C MET A 446 8.67 3.03 5.84
N PRO A 447 8.74 3.34 7.16
CA PRO A 447 9.12 4.66 7.63
C PRO A 447 10.52 5.04 7.13
N ARG A 448 10.69 6.28 6.70
CA ARG A 448 12.01 6.83 6.36
C ARG A 448 12.76 7.14 7.66
N GLY A 449 13.85 6.44 7.89
CA GLY A 449 14.92 6.66 8.91
C GLY A 449 14.55 7.21 10.29
N GLY A 450 15.48 7.30 11.19
CA GLY A 450 15.51 8.09 12.42
C GLY A 450 14.32 8.03 13.42
N THR A 451 13.13 8.43 13.00
CA THR A 451 11.96 8.53 13.89
C THR A 451 11.34 7.18 14.25
N PHE A 452 11.46 6.20 13.35
CA PHE A 452 10.93 4.85 13.50
C PHE A 452 11.93 3.84 12.93
N PRO A 453 12.84 3.28 13.76
CA PRO A 453 14.03 2.56 13.30
C PRO A 453 13.78 1.09 12.93
N VAL A 454 12.58 0.73 12.43
CA VAL A 454 12.24 -0.66 12.11
C VAL A 454 13.13 -1.26 11.00
N LYS A 455 13.73 -0.46 10.14
CA LYS A 455 14.69 -0.94 9.15
C LYS A 455 15.92 -1.62 9.80
N ARG A 456 16.26 -1.31 11.07
CA ARG A 456 17.36 -1.92 11.81
C ARG A 456 17.19 -3.42 12.04
N VAL A 457 15.95 -3.92 12.04
CA VAL A 457 15.68 -5.35 12.27
C VAL A 457 16.02 -6.24 11.08
N PHE A 458 16.28 -5.65 9.91
CA PHE A 458 16.60 -6.38 8.69
C PHE A 458 18.11 -6.46 8.52
N VAL A 459 18.63 -7.67 8.55
CA VAL A 459 20.06 -7.99 8.53
C VAL A 459 20.37 -8.98 7.41
N SER A 460 21.66 -9.12 7.09
CA SER A 460 22.08 -10.16 6.14
C SER A 460 21.84 -11.55 6.70
N ARG A 461 21.54 -12.51 5.81
CA ARG A 461 21.42 -13.94 6.13
C ARG A 461 22.75 -14.59 6.43
N TRP A 462 23.84 -13.97 6.02
CA TRP A 462 25.20 -14.47 6.24
C TRP A 462 25.88 -13.76 7.38
N ASP A 463 26.65 -14.51 8.17
CA ASP A 463 27.51 -13.92 9.18
C ASP A 463 28.57 -13.03 8.49
N GLY A 464 28.72 -11.79 8.94
CA GLY A 464 29.57 -10.79 8.31
C GLY A 464 29.05 -10.24 6.98
N GLY A 465 27.87 -10.65 6.52
CA GLY A 465 27.22 -10.07 5.34
C GLY A 465 26.64 -8.69 5.61
N GLN A 466 26.18 -8.01 4.57
CA GLN A 466 25.70 -6.63 4.63
C GLN A 466 24.38 -6.47 3.86
N ILE A 467 23.65 -5.40 4.17
CA ILE A 467 22.46 -4.96 3.39
C ILE A 467 22.84 -3.73 2.60
N MET A 468 22.53 -3.73 1.30
CA MET A 468 22.63 -2.57 0.43
C MET A 468 21.23 -2.08 0.06
N GLU A 469 21.03 -0.76 0.10
CA GLU A 469 19.88 -0.07 -0.51
C GLU A 469 20.42 0.78 -1.68
N ALA A 470 19.99 0.47 -2.90
CA ALA A 470 20.27 1.26 -4.11
C ALA A 470 18.99 2.02 -4.49
N ASP A 471 19.02 3.35 -4.39
CA ASP A 471 17.87 4.26 -4.56
C ASP A 471 18.08 5.21 -5.73
N PHE A 472 17.04 5.44 -6.52
CA PHE A 472 17.14 6.39 -7.62
C PHE A 472 17.19 7.85 -7.14
N ALA A 473 18.16 8.59 -7.59
CA ALA A 473 18.27 10.03 -7.34
C ALA A 473 17.18 10.80 -8.10
N GLN A 474 16.16 11.31 -7.40
CA GLN A 474 15.11 12.20 -7.94
C GLN A 474 14.43 11.64 -9.22
N LEU A 475 14.14 10.34 -9.27
CA LEU A 475 13.66 9.65 -10.46
C LEU A 475 12.47 10.33 -11.14
N GLU A 476 11.44 10.69 -10.38
CA GLU A 476 10.22 11.28 -10.92
C GLU A 476 10.47 12.66 -11.58
N PHE A 477 11.38 13.46 -11.02
CA PHE A 477 11.75 14.75 -11.64
C PHE A 477 12.57 14.56 -12.92
N ARG A 478 13.52 13.62 -12.94
CA ARG A 478 14.28 13.25 -14.13
C ARG A 478 13.38 12.75 -15.25
N VAL A 479 12.43 11.90 -14.92
CA VAL A 479 11.42 11.40 -15.87
C VAL A 479 10.51 12.53 -16.35
N ALA A 480 10.06 13.43 -15.48
CA ALA A 480 9.24 14.57 -15.89
C ALA A 480 9.99 15.55 -16.81
N ALA A 481 11.25 15.83 -16.52
CA ALA A 481 12.12 16.65 -17.38
C ALA A 481 12.26 16.01 -18.77
N PHE A 482 12.46 14.69 -18.82
CA PHE A 482 12.52 13.93 -20.07
C PHE A 482 11.18 13.95 -20.82
N LEU A 483 10.06 13.64 -20.18
CA LEU A 483 8.73 13.58 -20.83
C LEU A 483 8.27 14.95 -21.33
N SER A 484 8.57 16.00 -20.61
CA SER A 484 8.20 17.37 -20.96
C SER A 484 9.15 18.01 -21.98
N GLN A 485 10.40 17.52 -22.06
CA GLN A 485 11.53 18.12 -22.76
C GLN A 485 11.78 19.57 -22.29
N ASP A 486 11.65 19.80 -20.97
CA ASP A 486 11.92 21.09 -20.34
C ASP A 486 13.42 21.36 -20.32
N ALA A 487 13.88 22.36 -21.11
CA ALA A 487 15.29 22.62 -21.30
C ALA A 487 15.99 23.04 -19.98
N LEU A 488 15.30 23.80 -19.12
CA LEU A 488 15.86 24.24 -17.85
C LEU A 488 15.98 23.08 -16.87
N ALA A 489 14.92 22.25 -16.73
CA ALA A 489 14.97 21.09 -15.87
C ALA A 489 16.06 20.10 -16.29
N ILE A 490 16.23 19.86 -17.60
CA ILE A 490 17.29 19.00 -18.15
C ILE A 490 18.70 19.60 -17.83
N ALA A 491 18.89 20.90 -18.01
CA ALA A 491 20.16 21.57 -17.71
C ALA A 491 20.50 21.54 -16.21
N GLU A 492 19.51 21.76 -15.34
CA GLU A 492 19.68 21.69 -13.88
C GLU A 492 20.05 20.28 -13.42
N ILE A 493 19.38 19.24 -13.94
CA ILE A 493 19.72 17.84 -13.65
C ILE A 493 21.17 17.55 -14.10
N ALA A 494 21.55 17.95 -15.29
CA ALA A 494 22.90 17.75 -15.83
C ALA A 494 24.00 18.48 -15.03
N SER A 495 23.69 19.63 -14.42
CA SER A 495 24.62 20.40 -13.58
C SER A 495 24.66 19.95 -12.11
N GLY A 496 23.82 18.97 -11.69
CA GLY A 496 23.73 18.58 -10.29
C GLY A 496 23.06 19.63 -9.38
N PHE A 497 22.18 20.45 -9.92
CA PHE A 497 21.50 21.51 -9.17
C PHE A 497 20.67 20.98 -8.00
N ASP A 498 20.88 21.53 -6.80
CA ASP A 498 20.11 21.14 -5.62
C ASP A 498 18.74 21.85 -5.58
N VAL A 499 17.77 21.23 -6.22
CA VAL A 499 16.40 21.72 -6.30
C VAL A 499 15.72 21.84 -4.92
N HIS A 500 16.11 21.03 -3.93
CA HIS A 500 15.54 21.10 -2.59
C HIS A 500 16.03 22.33 -1.81
N SER A 501 17.31 22.63 -1.89
CA SER A 501 17.87 23.86 -1.32
C SER A 501 17.28 25.10 -2.00
N TYR A 502 17.09 25.06 -3.32
CA TYR A 502 16.40 26.12 -4.04
C TYR A 502 14.96 26.32 -3.57
N THR A 503 14.20 25.23 -3.40
CA THR A 503 12.83 25.26 -2.87
C THR A 503 12.78 25.88 -1.47
N ALA A 504 13.70 25.46 -0.59
CA ALA A 504 13.82 26.03 0.76
C ALA A 504 14.06 27.53 0.73
N LYS A 505 14.94 27.98 -0.17
CA LYS A 505 15.23 29.41 -0.37
C LYS A 505 13.99 30.18 -0.82
N VAL A 506 13.28 29.71 -1.86
CA VAL A 506 12.09 30.41 -2.39
C VAL A 506 10.99 30.53 -1.34
N ILE A 507 10.72 29.47 -0.56
CA ILE A 507 9.72 29.52 0.50
C ILE A 507 10.17 30.43 1.64
N SER A 508 11.48 30.45 1.98
CA SER A 508 12.04 31.32 3.02
C SER A 508 11.99 32.78 2.62
N ASP A 509 12.34 33.11 1.38
CA ASP A 509 12.29 34.47 0.82
C ASP A 509 10.85 34.98 0.77
N ALA A 510 9.86 34.08 0.64
CA ALA A 510 8.43 34.43 0.73
C ALA A 510 7.92 34.58 2.18
N GLY A 511 8.80 34.53 3.18
CA GLY A 511 8.48 34.86 4.59
C GLY A 511 8.26 33.67 5.53
N GLN A 512 8.50 32.41 5.07
CA GLN A 512 8.42 31.22 5.92
C GLN A 512 9.79 30.53 5.97
N ALA A 513 10.53 30.68 7.07
CA ALA A 513 11.79 29.99 7.27
C ALA A 513 11.61 28.48 7.08
N THR A 514 12.31 27.90 6.11
CA THR A 514 12.16 26.52 5.67
C THR A 514 13.54 25.89 5.45
N THR A 515 13.77 24.75 6.05
CA THR A 515 15.01 23.98 5.86
C THR A 515 14.95 23.14 4.58
N ARG A 516 16.13 22.72 4.07
CA ARG A 516 16.22 21.79 2.93
C ARG A 516 15.40 20.52 3.15
N GLN A 517 15.38 19.99 4.37
CA GLN A 517 14.62 18.77 4.71
C GLN A 517 13.12 18.98 4.66
N GLU A 518 12.63 20.10 5.17
CA GLU A 518 11.21 20.48 5.10
C GLU A 518 10.79 20.75 3.64
N ALA A 519 11.64 21.38 2.85
CA ALA A 519 11.37 21.68 1.45
C ALA A 519 11.17 20.43 0.57
N LYS A 520 11.68 19.26 0.97
CA LYS A 520 11.51 18.01 0.20
C LYS A 520 10.02 17.64 -0.02
N GLU A 521 9.16 17.97 0.92
CA GLU A 521 7.71 17.70 0.81
C GLU A 521 7.02 18.59 -0.23
N HIS A 522 7.61 19.76 -0.52
CA HIS A 522 7.04 20.78 -1.41
C HIS A 522 7.63 20.74 -2.80
N THR A 523 8.90 20.35 -2.95
CA THR A 523 9.69 20.51 -4.16
C THR A 523 8.99 19.99 -5.41
N PHE A 524 8.46 18.79 -5.36
CA PHE A 524 7.83 18.14 -6.53
C PHE A 524 6.30 18.09 -6.47
N ALA A 525 5.67 18.63 -5.43
CA ALA A 525 4.23 18.67 -5.32
C ALA A 525 3.52 19.37 -6.51
N PRO A 526 4.05 20.51 -7.05
CA PRO A 526 3.46 21.15 -8.23
C PRO A 526 3.54 20.29 -9.50
N LEU A 527 4.57 19.46 -9.63
CA LEU A 527 4.73 18.51 -10.75
C LEU A 527 3.51 17.58 -10.85
N PHE A 528 2.96 17.15 -9.70
CA PHE A 528 1.78 16.29 -9.61
C PHE A 528 0.46 17.05 -9.50
N GLY A 529 0.50 18.36 -9.74
CA GLY A 529 -0.69 19.20 -9.85
C GLY A 529 -1.16 19.84 -8.55
N ALA A 530 -0.32 19.88 -7.51
CA ALA A 530 -0.61 20.70 -6.35
C ALA A 530 -0.56 22.19 -6.73
N THR A 531 -1.57 22.95 -6.29
CA THR A 531 -1.77 24.36 -6.64
C THR A 531 -1.51 25.30 -5.46
N GLY A 532 -1.04 24.76 -4.32
CA GLY A 532 -0.88 25.52 -3.09
C GLY A 532 -2.21 25.71 -2.30
N TYR A 533 -3.34 25.21 -2.79
CA TYR A 533 -4.60 25.28 -2.05
C TYR A 533 -4.52 24.54 -0.71
N GLY A 534 -4.81 25.24 0.38
CA GLY A 534 -4.72 24.69 1.74
C GLY A 534 -3.30 24.67 2.31
N ARG A 535 -2.35 25.32 1.64
CA ARG A 535 -0.96 25.55 2.08
C ARG A 535 -0.79 26.96 2.60
N THR A 536 0.37 27.25 3.19
CA THR A 536 0.72 28.62 3.58
C THR A 536 0.88 29.52 2.34
N PRO A 537 0.75 30.85 2.47
CA PRO A 537 0.98 31.76 1.35
C PRO A 537 2.39 31.61 0.72
N SER A 538 3.40 31.36 1.55
CA SER A 538 4.78 31.18 1.10
C SER A 538 4.99 29.87 0.31
N GLU A 539 4.38 28.78 0.77
CA GLU A 539 4.36 27.49 0.05
C GLU A 539 3.57 27.60 -1.27
N ALA A 540 2.42 28.28 -1.25
CA ALA A 540 1.63 28.51 -2.46
C ALA A 540 2.39 29.37 -3.49
N ALA A 541 3.12 30.39 -3.05
CA ALA A 541 3.99 31.20 -3.92
C ALA A 541 5.06 30.33 -4.61
N TYR A 542 5.69 29.40 -3.88
CA TYR A 542 6.63 28.45 -4.50
C TYR A 542 5.96 27.59 -5.58
N TYR A 543 4.73 27.12 -5.35
CA TYR A 543 4.03 26.27 -6.33
C TYR A 543 3.71 27.00 -7.63
N HIS A 544 3.37 28.28 -7.56
CA HIS A 544 3.24 29.14 -8.74
C HIS A 544 4.57 29.34 -9.42
N HIS A 545 5.61 29.67 -8.65
CA HIS A 545 6.95 29.88 -9.16
C HIS A 545 7.53 28.63 -9.87
N PHE A 546 7.23 27.42 -9.37
CA PHE A 546 7.64 26.17 -10.02
C PHE A 546 7.10 26.06 -11.45
N ILE A 547 5.82 26.35 -11.64
CA ILE A 547 5.15 26.27 -12.96
C ILE A 547 5.66 27.36 -13.91
N GLU A 548 5.98 28.55 -13.39
CA GLU A 548 6.59 29.64 -14.16
C GLU A 548 8.04 29.32 -14.54
N LYS A 549 8.80 28.73 -13.62
CA LYS A 549 10.20 28.35 -13.83
C LYS A 549 10.36 27.26 -14.91
N TYR A 550 9.52 26.22 -14.85
CA TYR A 550 9.58 25.07 -15.75
C TYR A 550 8.47 25.14 -16.81
N GLU A 551 8.64 26.07 -17.76
CA GLU A 551 7.64 26.34 -18.81
C GLU A 551 7.34 25.12 -19.70
N GLY A 552 8.37 24.30 -19.97
CA GLY A 552 8.22 23.04 -20.72
C GLY A 552 7.30 22.04 -20.02
N ILE A 553 7.43 21.89 -18.69
CA ILE A 553 6.56 21.06 -17.88
C ILE A 553 5.13 21.61 -17.92
N ALA A 554 4.96 22.91 -17.75
CA ALA A 554 3.64 23.55 -17.80
C ALA A 554 2.95 23.35 -19.17
N ALA A 555 3.68 23.54 -20.26
CA ALA A 555 3.21 23.31 -21.62
C ALA A 555 2.85 21.84 -21.88
N TRP A 556 3.67 20.91 -21.37
CA TRP A 556 3.41 19.49 -21.46
C TRP A 556 2.16 19.08 -20.70
N HIS A 557 1.93 19.57 -19.49
CA HIS A 557 0.69 19.35 -18.74
C HIS A 557 -0.56 19.77 -19.53
N LYS A 558 -0.48 20.92 -20.24
CA LYS A 558 -1.57 21.39 -21.08
C LYS A 558 -1.82 20.45 -22.27
N ARG A 559 -0.74 19.93 -22.90
CA ARG A 559 -0.83 18.93 -23.99
C ARG A 559 -1.51 17.67 -23.50
N LEU A 560 -1.09 17.11 -22.36
CA LEU A 560 -1.71 15.92 -21.75
C LEU A 560 -3.20 16.13 -21.49
N GLY A 561 -3.57 17.29 -20.95
CA GLY A 561 -4.99 17.62 -20.75
C GLY A 561 -5.80 17.63 -22.04
N ASN A 562 -5.26 18.19 -23.13
CA ASN A 562 -5.89 18.18 -24.44
C ASN A 562 -6.01 16.77 -25.02
N GLU A 563 -4.98 15.96 -24.89
CA GLU A 563 -4.94 14.56 -25.33
C GLU A 563 -6.01 13.71 -24.62
N ALA A 564 -6.06 13.81 -23.28
CA ALA A 564 -7.02 13.08 -22.47
C ALA A 564 -8.48 13.46 -22.81
N VAL A 565 -8.78 14.73 -23.05
CA VAL A 565 -10.11 15.19 -23.48
C VAL A 565 -10.45 14.65 -24.87
N ARG A 566 -9.50 14.67 -25.80
CA ARG A 566 -9.74 14.30 -27.21
C ARG A 566 -9.84 12.80 -27.41
N TYR A 567 -8.92 12.03 -26.79
CA TYR A 567 -8.77 10.59 -27.06
C TYR A 567 -9.24 9.71 -25.92
N GLN A 568 -9.65 10.30 -24.79
CA GLN A 568 -10.06 9.59 -23.56
C GLN A 568 -9.00 8.63 -23.01
N LYS A 569 -7.75 8.82 -23.45
CA LYS A 569 -6.57 8.06 -23.03
C LYS A 569 -5.29 8.85 -23.26
N ILE A 570 -4.22 8.42 -22.57
CA ILE A 570 -2.84 8.86 -22.79
C ILE A 570 -2.00 7.61 -23.00
N THR A 571 -1.10 7.64 -23.98
CA THR A 571 -0.09 6.61 -24.19
C THR A 571 1.26 7.16 -23.77
N ASN A 572 1.92 6.50 -22.83
CA ASN A 572 3.24 6.87 -22.35
C ASN A 572 4.33 6.45 -23.35
N VAL A 573 5.52 7.06 -23.24
CA VAL A 573 6.66 6.80 -24.14
C VAL A 573 7.09 5.34 -24.21
N GLY A 574 6.95 4.58 -23.11
CA GLY A 574 7.22 3.13 -23.05
C GLY A 574 6.10 2.26 -23.64
N GLY A 575 4.97 2.84 -24.07
CA GLY A 575 3.84 2.12 -24.63
C GLY A 575 2.67 1.89 -23.65
N ARG A 576 2.88 2.12 -22.34
CA ARG A 576 1.81 1.99 -21.33
C ARG A 576 0.69 3.00 -21.59
N GLN A 577 -0.54 2.54 -21.55
CA GLN A 577 -1.73 3.37 -21.76
C GLN A 577 -2.48 3.63 -20.45
N TYR A 578 -3.06 4.82 -20.33
CA TYR A 578 -3.96 5.22 -19.24
C TYR A 578 -5.28 5.71 -19.82
N ALA A 579 -6.36 5.01 -19.51
CA ALA A 579 -7.69 5.38 -19.94
C ALA A 579 -8.33 6.40 -18.97
N PHE A 580 -8.93 7.44 -19.54
CA PHE A 580 -9.63 8.50 -18.81
C PHE A 580 -11.05 8.67 -19.39
N PRO A 581 -11.92 7.66 -19.30
CA PRO A 581 -13.25 7.71 -19.88
C PRO A 581 -14.09 8.84 -19.25
N GLY A 582 -14.86 9.57 -20.07
CA GLY A 582 -15.69 10.67 -19.61
C GLY A 582 -14.92 11.93 -19.22
N THR A 583 -13.64 12.06 -19.61
CA THR A 583 -12.87 13.29 -19.37
C THR A 583 -13.39 14.42 -20.27
N GLU A 584 -13.83 15.49 -19.63
CA GLU A 584 -14.38 16.70 -20.27
C GLU A 584 -13.76 17.96 -19.65
N ARG A 585 -13.95 19.11 -20.30
CA ARG A 585 -13.51 20.40 -19.75
C ARG A 585 -14.53 20.96 -18.77
N ARG A 586 -14.05 21.35 -17.61
CA ARG A 586 -14.82 22.10 -16.61
C ARG A 586 -15.06 23.55 -17.06
N PRO A 587 -15.98 24.30 -16.43
CA PRO A 587 -16.19 25.72 -16.74
C PRO A 587 -14.93 26.60 -16.66
N ASN A 588 -13.95 26.22 -15.83
CA ASN A 588 -12.65 26.90 -15.73
C ASN A 588 -11.66 26.48 -16.82
N GLY A 589 -12.06 25.73 -17.83
CA GLY A 589 -11.25 25.27 -18.93
C GLY A 589 -10.32 24.08 -18.65
N LEU A 590 -10.18 23.65 -17.40
CA LEU A 590 -9.33 22.52 -17.02
C LEU A 590 -10.07 21.18 -17.22
N PRO A 591 -9.35 20.09 -17.62
CA PRO A 591 -9.96 18.77 -17.70
C PRO A 591 -10.47 18.26 -16.35
N THR A 592 -11.49 17.45 -16.34
CA THR A 592 -11.80 16.57 -15.22
C THR A 592 -10.60 15.62 -15.00
N ASN A 593 -10.37 15.18 -13.78
CA ASN A 593 -9.22 14.27 -13.43
C ASN A 593 -7.81 14.83 -13.76
N PHE A 594 -7.66 16.15 -13.93
CA PHE A 594 -6.42 16.75 -14.41
C PHE A 594 -5.19 16.42 -13.56
N THR A 595 -5.33 16.25 -12.25
CA THR A 595 -4.25 15.79 -11.36
C THR A 595 -3.77 14.38 -11.73
N MET A 596 -4.68 13.45 -12.00
CA MET A 596 -4.34 12.09 -12.45
C MET A 596 -3.69 12.09 -13.84
N ILE A 597 -4.23 12.92 -14.74
CA ILE A 597 -3.70 13.10 -16.11
C ILE A 597 -2.23 13.55 -16.09
N LYS A 598 -1.84 14.43 -15.17
CA LYS A 598 -0.45 14.86 -15.01
C LYS A 598 0.42 13.81 -14.32
N ASN A 599 -0.12 13.14 -13.30
CA ASN A 599 0.63 12.23 -12.44
C ASN A 599 0.93 10.89 -13.12
N TYR A 600 -0.07 10.27 -13.78
CA TYR A 600 0.06 8.91 -14.29
C TYR A 600 1.22 8.71 -15.27
N PRO A 601 1.49 9.59 -16.26
CA PRO A 601 2.63 9.42 -17.15
C PRO A 601 3.98 9.47 -16.43
N VAL A 602 4.16 10.39 -15.46
CA VAL A 602 5.40 10.51 -14.70
C VAL A 602 5.59 9.31 -13.81
N GLN A 603 4.63 9.05 -12.93
CA GLN A 603 4.72 7.97 -11.96
C GLN A 603 4.75 6.60 -12.64
N GLY A 604 4.00 6.43 -13.72
CA GLY A 604 3.95 5.20 -14.48
C GLY A 604 5.26 4.90 -15.17
N PHE A 605 5.87 5.86 -15.86
CA PHE A 605 7.16 5.61 -16.49
C PHE A 605 8.29 5.49 -15.46
N ALA A 606 8.33 6.35 -14.43
CA ALA A 606 9.34 6.29 -13.39
C ALA A 606 9.28 4.98 -12.59
N THR A 607 8.19 4.76 -11.87
CA THR A 607 8.10 3.65 -10.90
C THR A 607 7.33 2.44 -11.40
N GLY A 608 6.60 2.56 -12.51
CA GLY A 608 5.88 1.45 -13.17
C GLY A 608 6.64 0.80 -14.32
N ASP A 609 7.62 1.49 -14.92
CA ASP A 609 8.39 0.99 -16.06
C ASP A 609 9.91 1.00 -15.76
N VAL A 610 10.53 2.14 -15.43
CA VAL A 610 11.99 2.24 -15.21
C VAL A 610 12.45 1.36 -14.03
N VAL A 611 11.84 1.52 -12.85
CA VAL A 611 12.23 0.71 -11.68
C VAL A 611 12.09 -0.79 -11.93
N PRO A 612 10.96 -1.30 -12.49
CA PRO A 612 10.83 -2.71 -12.83
C PRO A 612 11.87 -3.22 -13.82
N ALA A 613 12.20 -2.46 -14.86
CA ALA A 613 13.22 -2.87 -15.84
C ALA A 613 14.61 -2.98 -15.21
N VAL A 614 14.98 -2.00 -14.39
CA VAL A 614 16.26 -1.98 -13.68
C VAL A 614 16.32 -3.10 -12.62
N LEU A 615 15.20 -3.42 -11.97
CA LEU A 615 15.10 -4.53 -11.03
C LEU A 615 15.36 -5.87 -11.71
N VAL A 616 14.77 -6.12 -12.90
CA VAL A 616 14.99 -7.34 -13.67
C VAL A 616 16.45 -7.44 -14.11
N GLU A 617 17.05 -6.33 -14.56
CA GLU A 617 18.46 -6.29 -14.97
C GLU A 617 19.40 -6.55 -13.77
N LEU A 618 19.14 -5.90 -12.63
CA LEU A 618 19.92 -6.12 -11.40
C LEU A 618 19.85 -7.57 -10.95
N GLU A 619 18.65 -8.16 -10.92
CA GLU A 619 18.48 -9.56 -10.59
C GLU A 619 19.28 -10.46 -11.52
N SER A 620 19.22 -10.20 -12.84
CA SER A 620 19.97 -10.97 -13.85
C SER A 620 21.49 -10.92 -13.60
N ARG A 621 22.03 -9.76 -13.21
CA ARG A 621 23.46 -9.61 -12.87
C ARG A 621 23.83 -10.30 -11.55
N LEU A 622 22.89 -10.40 -10.61
CA LEU A 622 23.09 -11.09 -9.33
C LEU A 622 22.90 -12.61 -9.40
N MET A 623 22.18 -13.13 -10.40
CA MET A 623 21.89 -14.58 -10.52
C MET A 623 23.11 -15.52 -10.40
N PRO A 624 24.32 -15.18 -10.90
CA PRO A 624 25.51 -16.04 -10.73
C PRO A 624 26.12 -16.00 -9.33
N MET A 625 25.64 -15.11 -8.46
CA MET A 625 26.20 -14.79 -7.15
C MET A 625 25.39 -15.45 -6.03
N ARG A 626 25.92 -15.40 -4.81
CA ARG A 626 25.20 -15.73 -3.57
C ARG A 626 24.35 -14.55 -3.07
N SER A 627 24.85 -13.33 -3.29
CA SER A 627 24.13 -12.10 -3.01
C SER A 627 22.83 -12.04 -3.80
N THR A 628 21.74 -11.58 -3.17
CA THR A 628 20.42 -11.68 -3.76
C THR A 628 19.57 -10.44 -3.49
N LEU A 629 18.67 -10.15 -4.42
CA LEU A 629 17.64 -9.14 -4.28
C LEU A 629 16.58 -9.65 -3.29
N VAL A 630 16.24 -8.84 -2.27
CA VAL A 630 15.33 -9.26 -1.20
C VAL A 630 14.13 -8.35 -1.01
N ASN A 631 14.17 -7.11 -1.51
CA ASN A 631 13.03 -6.19 -1.45
C ASN A 631 13.18 -5.05 -2.47
N SER A 632 12.07 -4.35 -2.74
CA SER A 632 12.05 -3.07 -3.43
C SER A 632 11.06 -2.15 -2.75
N VAL A 633 11.44 -0.90 -2.49
CA VAL A 633 10.58 0.10 -1.83
C VAL A 633 10.58 1.38 -2.65
N HIS A 634 9.44 1.71 -3.24
CA HIS A 634 9.25 2.84 -4.15
C HIS A 634 10.19 2.78 -5.36
N ASP A 635 11.27 3.52 -5.31
CA ASP A 635 12.33 3.65 -6.31
C ASP A 635 13.67 3.07 -5.84
N SER A 636 13.69 2.36 -4.71
CA SER A 636 14.87 1.67 -4.21
C SER A 636 14.79 0.14 -4.34
N MET A 637 15.95 -0.50 -4.41
CA MET A 637 16.14 -1.94 -4.42
C MET A 637 17.04 -2.34 -3.25
N VAL A 638 16.69 -3.43 -2.56
CA VAL A 638 17.41 -3.91 -1.37
C VAL A 638 18.06 -5.24 -1.68
N ILE A 639 19.36 -5.31 -1.47
CA ILE A 639 20.20 -6.47 -1.75
C ILE A 639 20.78 -6.99 -0.44
N ASP A 640 20.70 -8.30 -0.23
CA ASP A 640 21.39 -9.02 0.83
C ASP A 640 22.72 -9.53 0.29
N ILE A 641 23.82 -9.00 0.80
CA ILE A 641 25.17 -9.19 0.26
C ILE A 641 25.94 -10.25 1.04
N HIS A 642 26.47 -11.24 0.32
CA HIS A 642 27.40 -12.19 0.86
C HIS A 642 28.75 -11.52 1.20
N PRO A 643 29.41 -11.84 2.35
CA PRO A 643 30.60 -11.12 2.81
C PRO A 643 31.77 -11.08 1.84
N TYR A 644 31.90 -12.06 0.96
CA TYR A 644 32.96 -12.11 -0.06
C TYR A 644 32.58 -11.52 -1.43
N GLU A 645 31.41 -10.90 -1.55
CA GLU A 645 30.89 -10.37 -2.81
C GLU A 645 30.62 -8.86 -2.77
N THR A 646 30.98 -8.19 -1.67
CA THR A 646 30.68 -6.76 -1.46
C THR A 646 31.21 -5.89 -2.60
N ASP A 647 32.48 -6.03 -2.94
CA ASP A 647 33.12 -5.23 -3.99
C ASP A 647 32.49 -5.51 -5.36
N GLN A 648 32.15 -6.76 -5.64
CA GLN A 648 31.52 -7.16 -6.89
C GLN A 648 30.10 -6.57 -7.02
N VAL A 649 29.31 -6.55 -5.93
CA VAL A 649 27.98 -5.95 -5.94
C VAL A 649 28.05 -4.44 -6.15
N ILE A 650 29.02 -3.75 -5.50
CA ILE A 650 29.27 -2.33 -5.71
C ILE A 650 29.66 -2.08 -7.19
N GLU A 651 30.51 -2.91 -7.78
CA GLU A 651 30.89 -2.79 -9.19
C GLU A 651 29.69 -3.01 -10.13
N ILE A 652 28.78 -3.92 -9.81
CA ILE A 652 27.52 -4.10 -10.56
C ILE A 652 26.69 -2.80 -10.54
N ILE A 653 26.50 -2.18 -9.38
CA ILE A 653 25.73 -0.92 -9.29
C ILE A 653 26.43 0.20 -10.07
N ASN A 654 27.75 0.30 -9.97
CA ASN A 654 28.53 1.31 -10.72
C ASN A 654 28.44 1.09 -12.23
N SER A 655 28.56 -0.16 -12.68
CA SER A 655 28.37 -0.54 -14.09
C SER A 655 26.94 -0.22 -14.56
N MET A 656 25.93 -0.56 -13.75
CA MET A 656 24.54 -0.25 -14.08
C MET A 656 24.32 1.27 -14.22
N ASN A 657 24.94 2.11 -13.38
CA ASN A 657 24.84 3.56 -13.50
C ASN A 657 25.34 4.09 -14.86
N MET A 658 26.33 3.44 -15.47
CA MET A 658 26.77 3.77 -16.81
C MET A 658 25.77 3.31 -17.88
N ASP A 659 25.06 2.22 -17.62
CA ASP A 659 24.19 1.54 -18.58
C ASP A 659 22.71 1.89 -18.44
N LEU A 660 22.27 2.64 -17.39
CA LEU A 660 20.85 2.84 -17.08
C LEU A 660 20.02 3.31 -18.28
N ASN A 661 20.48 4.29 -19.02
CA ASN A 661 19.76 4.79 -20.21
C ASN A 661 19.73 3.75 -21.35
N GLN A 662 20.78 2.91 -21.47
CA GLN A 662 20.81 1.80 -22.41
C GLN A 662 19.85 0.69 -22.00
N ILE A 663 19.79 0.35 -20.71
CA ILE A 663 18.81 -0.61 -20.17
C ILE A 663 17.38 -0.16 -20.52
N ILE A 664 17.05 1.11 -20.29
CA ILE A 664 15.72 1.62 -20.65
C ILE A 664 15.46 1.55 -22.15
N TYR A 665 16.48 1.82 -22.97
CA TYR A 665 16.36 1.67 -24.43
C TYR A 665 16.15 0.20 -24.83
N ASP A 666 16.83 -0.74 -24.20
CA ASP A 666 16.71 -2.17 -24.54
C ASP A 666 15.31 -2.71 -24.21
N TYR A 667 14.74 -2.32 -23.07
CA TYR A 667 13.41 -2.73 -22.65
C TYR A 667 12.28 -2.02 -23.38
N TYR A 668 12.37 -0.67 -23.54
CA TYR A 668 11.23 0.14 -24.01
C TYR A 668 11.47 0.83 -25.36
N LYS A 669 12.66 0.74 -25.94
CA LYS A 669 13.10 1.48 -27.13
C LYS A 669 13.04 3.00 -26.96
N VAL A 670 13.15 3.48 -25.72
CA VAL A 670 13.10 4.89 -25.34
C VAL A 670 14.51 5.41 -25.13
N LYS A 671 14.91 6.40 -25.95
CA LYS A 671 16.21 7.11 -25.82
C LYS A 671 16.06 8.28 -24.86
N MET A 672 16.51 8.10 -23.62
CA MET A 672 16.52 9.17 -22.62
C MET A 672 17.69 10.12 -22.86
N ASN A 673 17.41 11.44 -22.83
CA ASN A 673 18.41 12.51 -22.85
C ASN A 673 18.67 13.11 -21.45
N VAL A 674 18.15 12.47 -20.42
CA VAL A 674 18.37 12.82 -19.01
C VAL A 674 19.09 11.65 -18.35
N PRO A 675 20.22 11.88 -17.65
CA PRO A 675 20.91 10.80 -16.96
C PRO A 675 20.07 10.28 -15.78
N LEU A 676 19.98 8.98 -15.65
CA LEU A 676 19.49 8.32 -14.44
C LEU A 676 20.68 8.02 -13.52
N LEU A 677 20.44 7.89 -12.21
CA LEU A 677 21.48 7.62 -11.23
C LEU A 677 20.89 6.79 -10.07
N LEU A 678 21.56 5.70 -9.71
CA LEU A 678 21.37 4.96 -8.47
C LEU A 678 22.40 5.38 -7.44
N GLU A 679 21.94 5.81 -6.29
CA GLU A 679 22.75 6.09 -5.10
C GLU A 679 22.68 4.86 -4.20
N ALA A 680 23.84 4.27 -3.86
CA ALA A 680 23.90 3.07 -3.06
C ALA A 680 24.42 3.35 -1.65
N LYS A 681 23.83 2.65 -0.68
CA LYS A 681 24.25 2.66 0.73
C LYS A 681 24.36 1.24 1.23
N ILE A 682 25.39 0.97 2.04
CA ILE A 682 25.66 -0.37 2.55
C ILE A 682 25.88 -0.32 4.07
N GLY A 683 25.50 -1.38 4.76
CA GLY A 683 25.71 -1.46 6.20
C GLY A 683 25.34 -2.82 6.80
N PRO A 684 25.54 -2.99 8.12
CA PRO A 684 25.25 -4.25 8.81
C PRO A 684 23.76 -4.57 8.88
N ASN A 685 22.91 -3.59 8.68
CA ASN A 685 21.46 -3.71 8.59
C ASN A 685 20.91 -2.63 7.65
N TRP A 686 19.62 -2.68 7.33
CA TRP A 686 19.00 -1.76 6.38
C TRP A 686 18.87 -0.30 6.87
N LEU A 687 19.12 -0.01 8.17
CA LEU A 687 19.05 1.37 8.70
C LEU A 687 20.44 1.99 8.85
N ASP A 688 21.37 1.27 9.45
CA ASP A 688 22.69 1.77 9.81
C ASP A 688 23.63 1.59 8.61
N THR A 689 23.47 2.44 7.59
CA THR A 689 24.16 2.38 6.29
C THR A 689 25.01 3.62 6.04
N HIS A 690 26.01 3.50 5.17
CA HIS A 690 26.84 4.59 4.65
C HIS A 690 26.90 4.54 3.12
N ASP A 691 27.15 5.68 2.49
CA ASP A 691 27.24 5.80 1.02
C ASP A 691 28.47 5.06 0.47
N VAL A 692 28.35 4.45 -0.72
CA VAL A 692 29.41 3.73 -1.44
C VAL A 692 29.52 4.14 -2.88
#